data_d8bcc4542a015c2e29aff913507636d7
#
_entry.id   d8bcc4542a015c2e29aff913507636d7
#
_cell.length_a   1.000
_cell.length_b   1.000
_cell.length_c   1.000
_cell.angle_alpha   90.00
_cell.angle_beta   90.00
_cell.angle_gamma   90.00
#
_symmetry.space_group_name_H-M   'P 1'
#
loop_
_entity.id
_entity.type
_entity.pdbx_description
1 polymer ?
#
loop_
_entity_poly.entity_id
_entity_poly.type
_entity_poly.pdbx_seq_one_letter_code
_entity_poly.pdbx_strand_id
1 'polypeptide(L)'
;MRKVKAIIAILLFLIAPSISDANALSQYNVGYLNLNTGMPSNYIDDVYRDTNGFMWISTHGGGLVRYDGYTFFNLGLGGNVGFGFLPNSCSNVAEDKFCRLWIAYAEGVRVLDLHTMLMENLQGVSSDVKTVLDRKLSEPVQKVYCDSKGCVWLVKVGSIDRIAFDETGKVSGVLSARHNTKVPDIAIADLDNDGSVYVGLNFQMSHVVVQGGRLIIENLSARYPYLTGSVISAILKWNGKIWFGTNHGLYCIDGRSWHHNGTAQGLQHETVTSLAVTPDGSGLLIGTLCGVDVMDANAHFYYQLNANNQPLQLSSNFVNNIFVNDGCIWIGTETGGITRLVPRLLSLDNYAHVDGDANSISSGPVNAMYSAPNGDLWVGTVEGGLNLKRRGSDRFIHFTTSNSGLTHNSVSCLVADNRGTLWIGTWGGGVCAMQGNSIRPLAVDARHAVDLRFVGALAFDPYNNGLWIGANDGLFFYDYKTHRVVDPFPQCRTINGAIGSIVTKEGKLLMGCVPGMVCVDLKRGRDRRGHFAFTHYIYKLDHPSSKAFDKVTSFWQSPDGSLWIGTVGYGMYHVTGSLNDTTKIRNYTTRDGLANNSVKGIAEVYNGSLLVATENGLSRLNTKTMEFSNFTESDGLLCDQFYFNGVVSWKGKIIYLGSEKGLTVLHGINKKVSDSGKLHFTGLFVNNQWAQAGGDHLKETISDAKEIHLYEGDRNIEIEFSAFRYGCESQGIYSYRLKGYEDKWTKLPPGVHNVRYTSLPGGHYTLLLRYTSSLNNSDRQETSLSIDVTPYFYKSWWFMFLVLGVVIAIVAYVYNKRVEQVRYRETERLYRPIEAALKDSPDPGALQERIQNILRTQQRYRESQEKTVEEDKKQVARKSNGDISVMSRVMAVMAKRFSDPTLNVQQLADAVGISRSDLHKALQTEVGTGTTQFIRDYRLDMARRFIEDNVAERNITEIAYRVGFNDPKYFTRCFTQKFGTAPSSYKK
;
A
#
# COMPACT_ATOMS: atom_id res chain seq x y z
N MET A 1 24.68 52.15 37.23
CA MET A 1 23.73 51.65 36.26
C MET A 1 24.30 50.80 35.14
N ARG A 2 25.46 51.13 34.52
CA ARG A 2 26.03 50.24 33.43
C ARG A 2 26.57 48.89 33.96
N LYS A 3 27.13 48.80 35.14
CA LYS A 3 27.62 47.51 35.72
C LYS A 3 26.47 46.62 36.22
N VAL A 4 25.35 47.15 36.62
CA VAL A 4 24.16 46.38 37.04
C VAL A 4 23.42 45.80 35.79
N LYS A 5 23.40 46.53 34.67
CA LYS A 5 22.85 46.01 33.40
C LYS A 5 23.72 44.88 32.78
N ALA A 6 25.04 44.94 32.98
CA ALA A 6 25.94 43.89 32.55
C ALA A 6 25.80 42.59 33.38
N ILE A 7 25.59 42.73 34.71
CA ILE A 7 25.38 41.59 35.61
C ILE A 7 24.00 40.97 35.38
N ILE A 8 22.95 41.77 35.10
CA ILE A 8 21.63 41.27 34.74
C ILE A 8 21.65 40.60 33.34
N ALA A 9 22.44 41.10 32.38
CA ALA A 9 22.62 40.47 31.08
C ALA A 9 23.41 39.13 31.18
N ILE A 10 24.39 39.05 32.05
CA ILE A 10 25.14 37.80 32.30
C ILE A 10 24.29 36.80 33.11
N LEU A 11 23.49 37.26 34.07
CA LEU A 11 22.52 36.40 34.78
C LEU A 11 21.37 35.93 33.87
N LEU A 12 20.93 36.73 32.88
CA LEU A 12 19.93 36.31 31.87
C LEU A 12 20.56 35.38 30.85
N PHE A 13 21.88 35.40 30.62
CA PHE A 13 22.58 34.42 29.78
C PHE A 13 22.89 33.11 30.53
N LEU A 14 22.94 33.13 31.88
CA LEU A 14 23.14 31.95 32.74
C LEU A 14 21.83 31.27 33.16
N ILE A 15 20.65 31.85 32.83
CA ILE A 15 19.32 31.33 33.13
C ILE A 15 18.52 31.08 31.83
N ALA A 16 19.17 31.04 30.68
CA ALA A 16 18.61 30.38 29.55
C ALA A 16 18.99 28.87 29.65
N PRO A 17 18.15 28.01 30.26
CA PRO A 17 18.33 26.62 30.00
C PRO A 17 18.10 26.47 28.49
N SER A 18 19.02 25.83 27.86
CA SER A 18 18.86 25.27 26.54
C SER A 18 17.60 24.36 26.52
N ILE A 19 16.45 24.96 26.26
CA ILE A 19 15.18 24.26 26.06
C ILE A 19 15.20 23.48 24.70
N SER A 20 16.36 23.46 24.03
CA SER A 20 16.48 22.78 22.74
C SER A 20 16.83 21.29 22.82
N ASP A 21 17.30 20.75 23.95
CA ASP A 21 17.85 19.37 23.95
C ASP A 21 16.94 18.32 24.61
N ALA A 22 15.86 18.69 25.28
CA ALA A 22 14.93 17.75 25.91
C ALA A 22 14.02 17.01 24.90
N ASN A 23 14.15 17.26 23.60
CA ASN A 23 13.16 16.84 22.61
C ASN A 23 13.70 15.97 21.45
N ALA A 24 14.96 15.51 21.46
CA ALA A 24 15.54 14.80 20.31
C ALA A 24 14.80 13.51 19.95
N LEU A 25 14.23 12.80 20.92
CA LEU A 25 13.46 11.57 20.67
C LEU A 25 11.94 11.78 20.69
N SER A 26 11.43 12.92 21.11
CA SER A 26 9.98 13.20 21.06
C SER A 26 9.41 13.24 19.63
N GLN A 27 10.27 13.36 18.64
CA GLN A 27 9.92 13.32 17.23
C GLN A 27 9.85 11.90 16.64
N TYR A 28 9.91 10.85 17.46
CA TYR A 28 9.81 9.46 17.02
C TYR A 28 8.47 8.84 17.41
N ASN A 29 8.00 7.92 16.57
CA ASN A 29 6.94 6.97 16.90
C ASN A 29 7.57 5.62 17.22
N VAL A 30 6.88 4.82 18.04
CA VAL A 30 7.30 3.46 18.39
C VAL A 30 6.53 2.45 17.56
N GLY A 31 7.24 1.51 16.96
CA GLY A 31 6.68 0.31 16.33
C GLY A 31 7.37 -0.92 16.89
N TYR A 32 6.68 -2.06 16.88
CA TYR A 32 7.20 -3.31 17.38
C TYR A 32 7.20 -4.39 16.29
N LEU A 33 8.30 -5.12 16.20
CA LEU A 33 8.39 -6.34 15.39
C LEU A 33 8.68 -7.51 16.35
N ASN A 34 7.74 -8.44 16.44
CA ASN A 34 7.78 -9.54 17.39
C ASN A 34 6.96 -10.74 16.88
N LEU A 35 6.78 -11.76 17.70
CA LEU A 35 5.97 -12.93 17.34
C LEU A 35 4.55 -12.58 16.88
N ASN A 36 3.92 -11.52 17.43
CA ASN A 36 2.59 -11.10 17.02
C ASN A 36 2.57 -10.46 15.61
N THR A 37 3.71 -9.95 15.17
CA THR A 37 3.86 -9.36 13.82
C THR A 37 4.40 -10.34 12.78
N GLY A 38 4.61 -11.61 13.17
CA GLY A 38 5.07 -12.68 12.28
C GLY A 38 6.57 -13.00 12.36
N MET A 39 7.32 -12.40 13.28
CA MET A 39 8.71 -12.80 13.53
C MET A 39 8.76 -14.20 14.16
N PRO A 40 9.78 -15.01 13.84
CA PRO A 40 9.89 -16.38 14.39
C PRO A 40 10.41 -16.44 15.82
N SER A 41 11.05 -15.36 16.33
CA SER A 41 11.58 -15.27 17.69
C SER A 41 11.56 -13.85 18.20
N ASN A 42 11.40 -13.67 19.51
CA ASN A 42 11.56 -12.39 20.20
C ASN A 42 12.99 -12.15 20.71
N TYR A 43 13.86 -13.15 20.67
CA TYR A 43 15.25 -13.00 21.07
C TYR A 43 16.08 -12.56 19.88
N ILE A 44 16.53 -11.30 19.88
CA ILE A 44 17.26 -10.68 18.80
C ILE A 44 18.74 -10.54 19.21
N ASP A 45 19.62 -11.13 18.42
CA ASP A 45 21.05 -11.04 18.64
C ASP A 45 21.66 -9.86 17.85
N ASP A 46 21.25 -9.70 16.58
CA ASP A 46 21.78 -8.63 15.70
C ASP A 46 20.77 -8.17 14.67
N VAL A 47 20.92 -6.93 14.21
CA VAL A 47 20.15 -6.34 13.11
C VAL A 47 21.12 -5.69 12.14
N TYR A 48 21.03 -6.05 10.88
CA TYR A 48 21.91 -5.60 9.80
C TYR A 48 21.10 -5.25 8.56
N ARG A 49 21.53 -4.26 7.78
CA ARG A 49 20.96 -3.94 6.46
C ARG A 49 21.97 -4.24 5.37
N ASP A 50 21.56 -5.04 4.36
CA ASP A 50 22.41 -5.32 3.21
C ASP A 50 22.40 -4.18 2.19
N THR A 51 23.30 -4.29 1.20
CA THR A 51 23.44 -3.30 0.12
C THR A 51 22.21 -3.26 -0.80
N ASN A 52 21.40 -4.31 -0.88
CA ASN A 52 20.15 -4.37 -1.63
C ASN A 52 18.99 -3.68 -0.89
N GLY A 53 19.17 -3.40 0.40
CA GLY A 53 18.21 -2.70 1.23
C GLY A 53 17.39 -3.57 2.18
N PHE A 54 17.52 -4.89 2.13
CA PHE A 54 16.87 -5.80 3.06
C PHE A 54 17.44 -5.70 4.48
N MET A 55 16.55 -5.80 5.46
CA MET A 55 16.96 -5.95 6.85
C MET A 55 17.16 -7.43 7.19
N TRP A 56 18.30 -7.75 7.75
CA TRP A 56 18.65 -9.07 8.25
C TRP A 56 18.61 -9.07 9.76
N ILE A 57 17.85 -9.98 10.33
CA ILE A 57 17.61 -10.09 11.76
C ILE A 57 18.13 -11.43 12.23
N SER A 58 19.19 -11.40 13.00
CA SER A 58 19.77 -12.58 13.65
C SER A 58 18.97 -12.88 14.91
N THR A 59 18.45 -14.09 15.03
CA THR A 59 17.62 -14.48 16.17
C THR A 59 18.14 -15.72 16.86
N HIS A 60 17.90 -15.77 18.18
CA HIS A 60 18.10 -17.00 18.94
C HIS A 60 16.85 -17.88 18.87
N GLY A 61 16.99 -19.08 18.36
CA GLY A 61 15.90 -20.06 18.24
C GLY A 61 14.98 -19.88 17.01
N GLY A 62 15.08 -18.77 16.29
CA GLY A 62 14.29 -18.49 15.08
C GLY A 62 15.11 -18.47 13.79
N GLY A 63 16.44 -18.61 13.85
CA GLY A 63 17.36 -18.56 12.70
C GLY A 63 17.61 -17.15 12.18
N LEU A 64 18.01 -17.05 10.93
CA LEU A 64 18.22 -15.78 10.24
C LEU A 64 17.00 -15.40 9.43
N VAL A 65 16.53 -14.18 9.62
CA VAL A 65 15.31 -13.64 9.02
C VAL A 65 15.65 -12.47 8.10
N ARG A 66 15.14 -12.48 6.87
CA ARG A 66 15.18 -11.36 5.96
C ARG A 66 13.83 -10.61 6.01
N TYR A 67 13.86 -9.30 6.14
CA TYR A 67 12.69 -8.44 6.22
C TYR A 67 12.76 -7.32 5.16
N ASP A 68 11.69 -7.13 4.41
CA ASP A 68 11.59 -6.16 3.32
C ASP A 68 10.74 -4.91 3.64
N GLY A 69 10.25 -4.82 4.88
CA GLY A 69 9.30 -3.82 5.33
C GLY A 69 7.88 -4.36 5.51
N TYR A 70 7.54 -5.48 4.86
CA TYR A 70 6.20 -6.07 4.88
C TYR A 70 6.23 -7.53 5.34
N THR A 71 7.14 -8.33 4.80
CA THR A 71 7.19 -9.79 5.01
C THR A 71 8.49 -10.24 5.66
N PHE A 72 8.38 -11.27 6.53
CA PHE A 72 9.52 -11.94 7.12
C PHE A 72 9.80 -13.24 6.37
N PHE A 73 10.97 -13.32 5.74
CA PHE A 73 11.42 -14.54 5.11
C PHE A 73 12.47 -15.21 5.97
N ASN A 74 12.13 -16.39 6.54
CA ASN A 74 13.03 -17.15 7.40
C ASN A 74 13.86 -18.13 6.59
N LEU A 75 15.18 -18.06 6.68
CA LEU A 75 16.09 -18.94 5.97
C LEU A 75 16.21 -20.36 6.59
N GLY A 76 15.86 -20.56 7.83
CA GLY A 76 16.11 -21.81 8.58
C GLY A 76 14.89 -22.68 8.86
N LEU A 77 13.67 -22.12 8.81
CA LEU A 77 12.46 -22.84 9.19
C LEU A 77 11.64 -23.21 7.95
N GLY A 78 11.40 -24.49 7.75
CA GLY A 78 10.37 -24.95 6.81
C GLY A 78 10.84 -25.59 5.53
N GLY A 79 12.07 -26.10 5.45
CA GLY A 79 12.50 -26.95 4.33
C GLY A 79 12.41 -26.25 2.96
N ASN A 80 12.71 -24.98 2.90
CA ASN A 80 12.90 -24.29 1.64
C ASN A 80 14.03 -24.95 0.88
N VAL A 81 13.66 -25.63 -0.18
CA VAL A 81 14.53 -26.39 -1.06
C VAL A 81 15.65 -25.46 -1.50
N GLY A 82 16.90 -25.76 -1.11
CA GLY A 82 18.09 -24.99 -1.52
C GLY A 82 18.99 -24.52 -0.36
N PHE A 83 18.45 -24.26 0.85
CA PHE A 83 19.27 -23.75 1.97
C PHE A 83 19.87 -24.88 2.85
N GLY A 84 19.37 -26.11 2.72
CA GLY A 84 19.72 -27.19 3.64
C GLY A 84 19.21 -26.94 5.07
N PHE A 85 19.67 -27.76 6.04
CA PHE A 85 19.39 -27.49 7.46
C PHE A 85 20.34 -26.41 7.95
N LEU A 86 19.81 -25.22 8.26
CA LEU A 86 20.53 -24.15 8.93
C LEU A 86 20.24 -24.21 10.44
N PRO A 87 21.22 -23.87 11.30
CA PRO A 87 21.01 -23.76 12.73
C PRO A 87 19.95 -22.74 13.08
N ASN A 88 19.21 -22.98 14.15
CA ASN A 88 18.13 -22.10 14.61
C ASN A 88 18.63 -20.85 15.37
N SER A 89 19.92 -20.74 15.65
CA SER A 89 20.48 -19.59 16.36
C SER A 89 21.63 -19.01 15.54
N CYS A 90 21.46 -17.75 15.15
CA CYS A 90 22.44 -16.95 14.43
C CYS A 90 22.90 -15.82 15.33
N SER A 91 24.21 -15.66 15.57
CA SER A 91 24.73 -14.64 16.48
C SER A 91 24.88 -13.27 15.80
N ASN A 92 25.41 -13.23 14.59
CA ASN A 92 25.48 -12.00 13.81
C ASN A 92 25.77 -12.27 12.34
N VAL A 93 25.65 -11.21 11.51
CA VAL A 93 25.95 -11.25 10.08
C VAL A 93 26.83 -10.08 9.67
N ALA A 94 27.59 -10.26 8.59
CA ALA A 94 28.33 -9.18 7.94
C ALA A 94 28.36 -9.41 6.43
N GLU A 95 28.23 -8.35 5.64
CA GLU A 95 28.32 -8.40 4.19
C GLU A 95 29.72 -8.04 3.72
N ASP A 96 30.27 -8.81 2.77
CA ASP A 96 31.55 -8.48 2.13
C ASP A 96 31.34 -7.65 0.84
N LYS A 97 32.44 -7.15 0.29
CA LYS A 97 32.42 -6.32 -0.92
C LYS A 97 31.95 -7.04 -2.20
N PHE A 98 31.73 -8.35 -2.13
CA PHE A 98 31.25 -9.17 -3.23
C PHE A 98 29.76 -9.52 -3.08
N CYS A 99 29.01 -8.77 -2.24
CA CYS A 99 27.60 -9.00 -1.95
C CYS A 99 27.32 -10.41 -1.39
N ARG A 100 28.20 -10.90 -0.51
CA ARG A 100 28.02 -12.15 0.18
C ARG A 100 27.81 -11.89 1.66
N LEU A 101 26.74 -12.49 2.21
CA LEU A 101 26.41 -12.40 3.63
C LEU A 101 27.07 -13.53 4.39
N TRP A 102 27.96 -13.18 5.28
CA TRP A 102 28.64 -14.08 6.19
C TRP A 102 27.82 -14.23 7.45
N ILE A 103 27.45 -15.45 7.80
CA ILE A 103 26.50 -15.76 8.86
C ILE A 103 27.20 -16.57 9.93
N ALA A 104 27.26 -16.02 11.14
CA ALA A 104 27.88 -16.70 12.28
C ALA A 104 26.88 -17.59 13.01
N TYR A 105 27.15 -18.88 13.02
CA TYR A 105 26.44 -19.88 13.80
C TYR A 105 27.35 -20.51 14.85
N ALA A 106 26.77 -21.08 15.89
CA ALA A 106 27.54 -21.80 16.92
C ALA A 106 28.35 -22.98 16.35
N GLU A 107 27.95 -23.54 15.21
CA GLU A 107 28.58 -24.67 14.54
C GLU A 107 29.55 -24.26 13.44
N GLY A 108 29.74 -22.96 13.21
CA GLY A 108 30.62 -22.42 12.17
C GLY A 108 29.98 -21.32 11.37
N VAL A 109 30.59 -20.98 10.23
CA VAL A 109 30.14 -19.91 9.34
C VAL A 109 29.51 -20.50 8.10
N ARG A 110 28.39 -19.86 7.67
CA ARG A 110 27.81 -20.07 6.33
C ARG A 110 27.93 -18.77 5.56
N VAL A 111 28.10 -18.90 4.25
CA VAL A 111 28.18 -17.74 3.35
C VAL A 111 27.03 -17.82 2.36
N LEU A 112 26.21 -16.79 2.33
CA LEU A 112 25.07 -16.65 1.42
C LEU A 112 25.41 -15.65 0.34
N ASP A 113 25.32 -16.05 -0.91
CA ASP A 113 25.38 -15.14 -2.05
C ASP A 113 24.05 -14.39 -2.17
N LEU A 114 24.08 -13.07 -2.07
CA LEU A 114 22.87 -12.23 -2.12
C LEU A 114 22.28 -12.09 -3.53
N HIS A 115 23.05 -12.35 -4.60
CA HIS A 115 22.54 -12.33 -5.98
C HIS A 115 21.76 -13.59 -6.34
N THR A 116 22.13 -14.71 -5.76
CA THR A 116 21.45 -16.00 -6.03
C THR A 116 20.63 -16.50 -4.88
N MET A 117 20.81 -15.94 -3.68
CA MET A 117 20.25 -16.47 -2.43
C MET A 117 20.57 -17.97 -2.24
N LEU A 118 21.75 -18.38 -2.61
CA LEU A 118 22.24 -19.75 -2.41
C LEU A 118 23.45 -19.74 -1.48
N MET A 119 23.61 -20.81 -0.72
CA MET A 119 24.82 -21.00 0.11
C MET A 119 26.03 -21.21 -0.78
N GLU A 120 27.01 -20.32 -0.67
CA GLU A 120 28.21 -20.35 -1.48
C GLU A 120 29.27 -21.26 -0.90
N ASN A 121 29.83 -22.11 -1.74
CA ASN A 121 31.03 -22.87 -1.45
C ASN A 121 32.27 -22.10 -1.97
N LEU A 122 32.76 -21.18 -1.13
CA LEU A 122 33.89 -20.33 -1.46
C LEU A 122 35.07 -21.10 -2.05
N GLN A 123 35.68 -20.55 -3.09
CA GLN A 123 36.88 -21.10 -3.73
C GLN A 123 38.14 -20.42 -3.23
N GLY A 124 39.19 -21.18 -2.98
CA GLY A 124 40.52 -20.67 -2.71
C GLY A 124 41.30 -20.50 -4.02
N VAL A 125 42.32 -19.61 -4.05
CA VAL A 125 43.23 -19.46 -5.18
C VAL A 125 44.12 -20.73 -5.38
N SER A 126 44.21 -21.57 -4.33
CA SER A 126 44.85 -22.88 -4.39
C SER A 126 44.12 -23.91 -3.52
N SER A 127 44.37 -25.20 -3.73
CA SER A 127 43.78 -26.28 -2.93
C SER A 127 44.16 -26.17 -1.44
N ASP A 128 45.34 -25.70 -1.13
CA ASP A 128 45.83 -25.56 0.25
C ASP A 128 45.03 -24.44 0.97
N VAL A 129 44.85 -23.29 0.30
CA VAL A 129 44.00 -22.19 0.81
C VAL A 129 42.60 -22.67 1.04
N LYS A 130 42.01 -23.41 0.09
CA LYS A 130 40.64 -23.97 0.21
C LYS A 130 40.53 -24.93 1.41
N THR A 131 41.48 -25.81 1.60
CA THR A 131 41.49 -26.77 2.75
C THR A 131 41.56 -26.04 4.10
N VAL A 132 42.40 -24.99 4.20
CA VAL A 132 42.48 -24.16 5.41
C VAL A 132 41.18 -23.44 5.64
N LEU A 133 40.61 -22.84 4.58
CA LEU A 133 39.35 -22.12 4.64
C LEU A 133 38.23 -23.02 5.16
N ASP A 134 37.99 -24.19 4.54
CA ASP A 134 36.91 -25.10 4.91
C ASP A 134 36.99 -25.54 6.37
N ARG A 135 38.21 -25.81 6.85
CA ARG A 135 38.42 -26.07 8.26
C ARG A 135 38.05 -24.87 9.14
N LYS A 136 38.43 -23.65 8.72
CA LYS A 136 38.18 -22.42 9.50
C LYS A 136 36.69 -22.06 9.52
N LEU A 137 35.95 -22.30 8.45
CA LEU A 137 34.50 -22.09 8.38
C LEU A 137 33.69 -23.10 9.20
N SER A 138 34.24 -24.30 9.45
CA SER A 138 33.59 -25.35 10.27
C SER A 138 33.87 -25.21 11.78
N GLU A 139 34.72 -24.28 12.20
CA GLU A 139 34.99 -24.02 13.61
C GLU A 139 33.94 -23.06 14.19
N PRO A 140 33.47 -23.21 15.45
CA PRO A 140 32.54 -22.28 16.10
C PRO A 140 33.02 -20.85 16.05
N VAL A 141 32.13 -19.92 15.63
CA VAL A 141 32.43 -18.49 15.48
C VAL A 141 31.49 -17.69 16.37
N GLN A 142 32.05 -16.77 17.13
CA GLN A 142 31.31 -15.86 17.99
C GLN A 142 30.84 -14.61 17.23
N LYS A 143 31.72 -14.06 16.37
CA LYS A 143 31.40 -12.86 15.60
C LYS A 143 32.09 -12.87 14.25
N VAL A 144 31.38 -12.42 13.22
CA VAL A 144 31.92 -12.08 11.91
C VAL A 144 31.96 -10.56 11.76
N TYR A 145 33.00 -10.06 11.09
CA TYR A 145 33.14 -8.63 10.86
C TYR A 145 33.84 -8.41 9.51
N CYS A 146 33.43 -7.41 8.74
CA CYS A 146 34.07 -7.02 7.51
C CYS A 146 34.83 -5.69 7.73
N ASP A 147 36.13 -5.67 7.45
CA ASP A 147 36.94 -4.46 7.60
C ASP A 147 36.82 -3.50 6.41
N SER A 148 37.35 -2.29 6.55
CA SER A 148 37.31 -1.25 5.51
C SER A 148 38.07 -1.62 4.22
N LYS A 149 38.90 -2.66 4.25
CA LYS A 149 39.64 -3.19 3.08
C LYS A 149 38.87 -4.36 2.42
N GLY A 150 37.71 -4.72 2.96
CA GLY A 150 36.85 -5.80 2.47
C GLY A 150 37.38 -7.19 2.80
N CYS A 151 38.16 -7.34 3.85
CA CYS A 151 38.52 -8.64 4.40
C CYS A 151 37.55 -9.02 5.50
N VAL A 152 37.30 -10.31 5.64
CA VAL A 152 36.41 -10.84 6.64
C VAL A 152 37.17 -11.38 7.84
N TRP A 153 36.79 -10.98 9.02
CA TRP A 153 37.34 -11.42 10.30
C TRP A 153 36.40 -12.38 10.99
N LEU A 154 36.90 -13.49 11.46
CA LEU A 154 36.22 -14.49 12.25
C LEU A 154 36.78 -14.46 13.67
N VAL A 155 35.98 -14.01 14.62
CA VAL A 155 36.36 -14.02 16.03
C VAL A 155 35.82 -15.29 16.67
N LYS A 156 36.71 -16.10 17.24
CA LYS A 156 36.42 -17.41 17.81
C LYS A 156 36.92 -17.52 19.23
N VAL A 157 36.48 -18.54 19.94
CA VAL A 157 37.09 -18.91 21.22
C VAL A 157 38.51 -19.36 20.94
N GLY A 158 39.50 -18.60 21.46
CA GLY A 158 40.91 -18.95 21.41
C GLY A 158 41.65 -18.63 20.13
N SER A 159 40.96 -18.08 19.09
CA SER A 159 41.64 -17.61 17.85
C SER A 159 40.86 -16.50 17.16
N ILE A 160 41.58 -15.71 16.38
CA ILE A 160 41.02 -14.78 15.43
C ILE A 160 41.61 -15.07 14.05
N ASP A 161 40.75 -15.13 13.05
CA ASP A 161 41.11 -15.42 11.67
C ASP A 161 40.74 -14.24 10.77
N ARG A 162 41.61 -13.93 9.77
CA ARG A 162 41.38 -12.93 8.74
C ARG A 162 41.38 -13.60 7.39
N ILE A 163 40.32 -13.41 6.62
CA ILE A 163 40.12 -13.95 5.28
C ILE A 163 40.25 -12.82 4.28
N ALA A 164 41.22 -12.93 3.35
CA ALA A 164 41.43 -11.97 2.30
C ALA A 164 41.02 -12.56 0.94
N PHE A 165 40.63 -11.70 0.02
CA PHE A 165 40.12 -12.05 -1.30
C PHE A 165 40.96 -11.42 -2.41
N ASP A 166 40.98 -12.08 -3.57
CA ASP A 166 41.43 -11.48 -4.81
C ASP A 166 40.34 -10.63 -5.49
N GLU A 167 40.64 -10.08 -6.67
CA GLU A 167 39.70 -9.25 -7.42
C GLU A 167 38.50 -10.03 -7.95
N THR A 168 38.57 -11.36 -8.04
CA THR A 168 37.50 -12.24 -8.52
C THR A 168 36.62 -12.75 -7.40
N GLY A 169 36.91 -12.40 -6.14
CA GLY A 169 36.16 -12.88 -4.98
C GLY A 169 36.62 -14.24 -4.44
N LYS A 170 37.66 -14.86 -5.01
CA LYS A 170 38.28 -16.07 -4.45
C LYS A 170 39.13 -15.74 -3.24
N VAL A 171 39.15 -16.64 -2.27
CA VAL A 171 39.97 -16.46 -1.07
C VAL A 171 41.44 -16.55 -1.43
N SER A 172 42.15 -15.43 -1.29
CA SER A 172 43.60 -15.32 -1.58
C SER A 172 44.45 -15.79 -0.42
N GLY A 173 43.96 -15.75 0.81
CA GLY A 173 44.69 -16.23 1.99
C GLY A 173 43.84 -16.19 3.26
N VAL A 174 44.21 -17.04 4.19
CA VAL A 174 43.63 -17.12 5.54
C VAL A 174 44.78 -17.00 6.56
N LEU A 175 44.74 -15.91 7.35
CA LEU A 175 45.70 -15.69 8.43
C LEU A 175 45.00 -15.96 9.76
N SER A 176 45.74 -16.55 10.72
CA SER A 176 45.23 -16.88 12.05
C SER A 176 46.18 -16.47 13.15
N ALA A 177 45.64 -15.96 14.25
CA ALA A 177 46.39 -15.73 15.49
C ALA A 177 45.62 -16.38 16.66
N ARG A 178 46.35 -16.93 17.63
CA ARG A 178 45.80 -17.56 18.83
C ARG A 178 45.72 -16.57 19.98
N HIS A 179 44.70 -16.69 20.79
CA HIS A 179 44.51 -15.96 22.07
C HIS A 179 43.85 -16.87 23.11
N ASN A 180 43.78 -16.41 24.35
CA ASN A 180 43.29 -17.21 25.47
C ASN A 180 41.89 -16.82 25.92
N THR A 181 41.20 -15.95 25.19
CA THR A 181 39.84 -15.47 25.56
C THR A 181 38.81 -16.59 25.44
N LYS A 182 37.98 -16.74 26.48
CA LYS A 182 36.85 -17.64 26.53
C LYS A 182 35.52 -16.88 26.65
N VAL A 183 35.54 -15.55 26.53
CA VAL A 183 34.39 -14.68 26.72
C VAL A 183 33.53 -14.69 25.44
N PRO A 184 32.21 -14.87 25.54
CA PRO A 184 31.35 -14.91 24.36
C PRO A 184 31.11 -13.53 23.71
N ASP A 185 31.05 -12.47 24.50
CA ASP A 185 30.72 -11.13 24.01
C ASP A 185 31.99 -10.34 23.68
N ILE A 186 32.33 -10.32 22.40
CA ILE A 186 33.57 -9.68 21.90
C ILE A 186 33.20 -8.58 20.94
N ALA A 187 33.65 -7.34 21.26
CA ALA A 187 33.60 -6.22 20.35
C ALA A 187 34.75 -6.25 19.37
N ILE A 188 34.52 -5.90 18.13
CA ILE A 188 35.54 -5.74 17.08
C ILE A 188 35.17 -4.51 16.23
N ALA A 189 36.16 -3.69 15.90
CA ALA A 189 36.02 -2.51 15.05
C ALA A 189 37.32 -2.14 14.33
N ASP A 190 37.21 -1.73 13.08
CA ASP A 190 38.28 -1.06 12.31
C ASP A 190 38.19 0.46 12.56
N LEU A 191 38.88 0.96 13.57
CA LEU A 191 38.81 2.37 13.99
C LEU A 191 39.64 3.30 13.11
N ASP A 192 40.68 2.76 12.48
CA ASP A 192 41.65 3.53 11.71
C ASP A 192 41.40 3.45 10.19
N ASN A 193 40.43 2.65 9.75
CA ASN A 193 40.06 2.40 8.35
C ASN A 193 41.27 1.90 7.49
N ASP A 194 42.17 1.16 8.11
CA ASP A 194 43.37 0.64 7.46
C ASP A 194 43.35 -0.90 7.28
N GLY A 195 42.27 -1.56 7.74
CA GLY A 195 42.10 -3.00 7.70
C GLY A 195 42.78 -3.72 8.88
N SER A 196 43.24 -3.00 9.88
CA SER A 196 43.56 -3.53 11.21
C SER A 196 42.32 -3.45 12.09
N VAL A 197 42.26 -4.24 13.14
CA VAL A 197 41.06 -4.25 14.01
C VAL A 197 41.43 -4.13 15.48
N TYR A 198 40.62 -3.34 16.18
CA TYR A 198 40.61 -3.29 17.62
C TYR A 198 39.62 -4.31 18.16
N VAL A 199 39.98 -5.12 19.11
CA VAL A 199 39.17 -6.22 19.62
C VAL A 199 39.37 -6.40 21.12
N GLY A 200 38.29 -6.64 21.84
CA GLY A 200 38.32 -6.99 23.27
C GLY A 200 38.68 -8.47 23.46
N LEU A 201 39.93 -8.75 23.85
CA LEU A 201 40.41 -10.10 24.08
C LEU A 201 40.94 -10.26 25.50
N ASN A 202 40.59 -11.35 26.15
CA ASN A 202 41.11 -11.69 27.50
C ASN A 202 40.95 -10.56 28.52
N PHE A 203 39.75 -9.96 28.59
CA PHE A 203 39.42 -8.85 29.48
C PHE A 203 40.29 -7.61 29.32
N GLN A 204 40.75 -7.36 28.11
CA GLN A 204 41.61 -6.22 27.78
C GLN A 204 41.48 -5.86 26.32
N MET A 205 41.87 -4.64 25.98
CA MET A 205 41.90 -4.17 24.60
C MET A 205 43.16 -4.70 23.87
N SER A 206 42.94 -5.21 22.67
CA SER A 206 43.99 -5.66 21.76
C SER A 206 43.83 -4.99 20.40
N HIS A 207 44.95 -4.79 19.73
CA HIS A 207 45.01 -4.36 18.32
C HIS A 207 45.57 -5.49 17.49
N VAL A 208 44.90 -5.88 16.42
CA VAL A 208 45.29 -6.99 15.55
C VAL A 208 45.68 -6.44 14.20
N VAL A 209 46.97 -6.62 13.85
CA VAL A 209 47.58 -6.09 12.63
C VAL A 209 48.21 -7.20 11.80
N VAL A 210 48.38 -6.95 10.51
CA VAL A 210 49.11 -7.82 9.60
C VAL A 210 50.57 -7.30 9.45
N GLN A 211 51.55 -8.05 9.97
CA GLN A 211 52.97 -7.73 9.82
C GLN A 211 53.71 -8.93 9.27
N GLY A 212 54.48 -8.72 8.19
CA GLY A 212 55.25 -9.80 7.59
C GLY A 212 54.44 -11.03 7.15
N GLY A 213 53.20 -10.83 6.72
CA GLY A 213 52.29 -11.91 6.28
C GLY A 213 51.71 -12.74 7.45
N ARG A 214 51.77 -12.24 8.67
CA ARG A 214 51.21 -12.90 9.87
C ARG A 214 50.30 -11.95 10.63
N LEU A 215 49.32 -12.48 11.33
CA LEU A 215 48.52 -11.73 12.30
C LEU A 215 49.29 -11.61 13.60
N ILE A 216 49.44 -10.39 14.09
CA ILE A 216 50.05 -10.07 15.37
C ILE A 216 49.00 -9.43 16.26
N ILE A 217 48.83 -9.97 17.46
CA ILE A 217 47.92 -9.42 18.48
C ILE A 217 48.79 -8.55 19.42
N GLU A 218 48.59 -7.27 19.31
CA GLU A 218 49.26 -6.29 20.19
C GLU A 218 48.35 -6.01 21.39
N ASN A 219 48.86 -6.29 22.57
CA ASN A 219 48.16 -6.01 23.82
C ASN A 219 48.24 -4.53 24.13
N LEU A 220 47.11 -3.88 24.30
CA LEU A 220 47.02 -2.45 24.59
C LEU A 220 46.76 -2.14 26.08
N SER A 221 46.91 -3.10 27.02
CA SER A 221 46.65 -2.89 28.45
C SER A 221 47.51 -1.75 29.03
N ALA A 222 48.75 -1.59 28.56
CA ALA A 222 49.59 -0.47 28.99
C ALA A 222 49.08 0.90 28.52
N ARG A 223 48.38 0.93 27.34
CA ARG A 223 47.77 2.13 26.77
C ARG A 223 46.38 2.39 27.36
N TYR A 224 45.61 1.33 27.68
CA TYR A 224 44.26 1.38 28.20
C TYR A 224 44.12 0.56 29.49
N PRO A 225 44.83 0.94 30.58
CA PRO A 225 44.88 0.15 31.82
C PRO A 225 43.52 0.04 32.53
N TYR A 226 42.66 1.03 32.33
CA TYR A 226 41.30 1.11 32.91
C TYR A 226 40.30 0.16 32.23
N LEU A 227 40.57 -0.39 31.06
CA LEU A 227 39.77 -1.44 30.42
C LEU A 227 40.18 -2.85 30.83
N THR A 228 41.32 -2.98 31.54
CA THR A 228 41.80 -4.29 31.99
C THR A 228 40.89 -4.88 33.06
N GLY A 229 40.45 -6.12 32.84
CA GLY A 229 39.49 -6.80 33.70
C GLY A 229 38.05 -6.63 33.26
N SER A 230 37.77 -5.85 32.19
CA SER A 230 36.41 -5.62 31.68
C SER A 230 36.14 -6.44 30.40
N VAL A 231 34.94 -6.96 30.29
CA VAL A 231 34.42 -7.48 29.02
C VAL A 231 34.04 -6.28 28.15
N ILE A 232 34.61 -6.18 26.97
CA ILE A 232 34.37 -5.11 26.02
C ILE A 232 33.32 -5.62 25.00
N SER A 233 32.10 -5.12 25.11
CA SER A 233 30.94 -5.54 24.30
C SER A 233 30.70 -4.67 23.07
N ALA A 234 31.13 -3.38 23.13
CA ALA A 234 30.94 -2.46 22.03
C ALA A 234 32.12 -1.50 21.89
N ILE A 235 32.48 -1.16 20.67
CA ILE A 235 33.52 -0.17 20.34
C ILE A 235 32.98 0.75 19.26
N LEU A 236 33.05 2.05 19.49
CA LEU A 236 32.54 3.04 18.53
C LEU A 236 33.41 4.32 18.55
N LYS A 237 33.68 4.86 17.36
CA LYS A 237 34.30 6.17 17.22
C LYS A 237 33.25 7.22 16.93
N TRP A 238 33.08 8.19 17.83
CA TRP A 238 32.10 9.27 17.70
C TRP A 238 32.66 10.59 18.23
N ASN A 239 32.42 11.67 17.49
CA ASN A 239 32.83 13.02 17.82
C ASN A 239 34.34 13.14 18.15
N GLY A 240 35.18 12.42 17.35
CA GLY A 240 36.65 12.40 17.55
C GLY A 240 37.14 11.58 18.74
N LYS A 241 36.22 10.98 19.51
CA LYS A 241 36.52 10.17 20.69
C LYS A 241 36.24 8.70 20.42
N ILE A 242 36.89 7.80 21.14
CA ILE A 242 36.59 6.36 21.10
C ILE A 242 35.83 6.00 22.35
N TRP A 243 34.71 5.30 22.13
CA TRP A 243 33.79 4.86 23.17
C TRP A 243 33.80 3.35 23.28
N PHE A 244 33.88 2.85 24.51
CA PHE A 244 33.91 1.44 24.83
C PHE A 244 32.73 1.11 25.77
N GLY A 245 31.82 0.29 25.30
CA GLY A 245 30.81 -0.34 26.13
C GLY A 245 31.41 -1.55 26.86
N THR A 246 31.23 -1.62 28.16
CA THR A 246 31.77 -2.71 28.98
C THR A 246 30.76 -3.22 30.01
N ASN A 247 31.08 -4.32 30.67
CA ASN A 247 30.31 -4.80 31.83
C ASN A 247 30.50 -3.96 33.11
N HIS A 248 31.34 -2.92 33.08
CA HIS A 248 31.58 -1.98 34.14
C HIS A 248 31.36 -0.52 33.72
N GLY A 249 30.35 -0.31 32.85
CA GLY A 249 30.02 1.03 32.39
C GLY A 249 30.59 1.38 31.04
N LEU A 250 30.43 2.66 30.68
CA LEU A 250 30.89 3.26 29.44
C LEU A 250 32.20 4.03 29.65
N TYR A 251 33.21 3.68 28.88
CA TYR A 251 34.50 4.39 28.86
C TYR A 251 34.64 5.23 27.63
N CYS A 252 35.20 6.45 27.80
CA CYS A 252 35.48 7.34 26.69
C CYS A 252 36.98 7.70 26.70
N ILE A 253 37.58 7.68 25.53
CA ILE A 253 38.96 8.06 25.33
C ILE A 253 39.03 9.30 24.42
N ASP A 254 39.63 10.35 24.93
CA ASP A 254 39.89 11.60 24.23
C ASP A 254 41.42 11.87 24.22
N GLY A 255 42.07 11.46 23.14
CA GLY A 255 43.51 11.54 23.05
C GLY A 255 44.23 10.68 24.11
N ARG A 256 44.77 11.35 25.16
CA ARG A 256 45.43 10.69 26.29
C ARG A 256 44.59 10.64 27.55
N SER A 257 43.49 11.37 27.61
CA SER A 257 42.56 11.38 28.73
C SER A 257 41.49 10.33 28.55
N TRP A 258 40.96 9.86 29.68
CA TRP A 258 39.85 8.91 29.70
C TRP A 258 38.83 9.32 30.72
N HIS A 259 37.58 8.94 30.48
CA HIS A 259 36.44 9.18 31.38
C HIS A 259 35.63 7.91 31.52
N HIS A 260 35.10 7.69 32.69
CA HIS A 260 34.19 6.59 33.00
C HIS A 260 32.80 7.13 33.33
N ASN A 261 31.79 6.54 32.74
CA ASN A 261 30.40 6.85 32.99
C ASN A 261 29.69 5.54 33.41
N GLY A 262 29.37 5.45 34.67
CA GLY A 262 28.64 4.36 35.26
C GLY A 262 27.27 4.84 35.78
N THR A 263 26.65 4.01 36.61
CA THR A 263 25.36 4.34 37.24
C THR A 263 25.43 5.58 38.14
N ALA A 264 26.56 5.84 38.75
CA ALA A 264 26.81 7.06 39.54
C ALA A 264 26.79 8.35 38.69
N GLN A 265 27.07 8.27 37.39
CA GLN A 265 27.04 9.38 36.44
C GLN A 265 25.70 9.47 35.69
N GLY A 266 24.75 8.53 35.90
CA GLY A 266 23.42 8.57 35.34
C GLY A 266 23.10 7.45 34.35
N LEU A 267 24.01 6.49 34.08
CA LEU A 267 23.75 5.32 33.27
C LEU A 267 22.72 4.42 33.99
N GLN A 268 21.74 3.85 33.26
CA GLN A 268 20.70 3.00 33.88
C GLN A 268 21.26 1.68 34.41
N HIS A 269 22.30 1.14 33.79
CA HIS A 269 22.91 -0.13 34.16
C HIS A 269 24.38 -0.19 33.81
N GLU A 270 25.23 -0.83 34.65
CA GLU A 270 26.67 -0.94 34.41
C GLU A 270 27.03 -1.77 33.17
N THR A 271 26.21 -2.74 32.78
CA THR A 271 26.47 -3.56 31.60
C THR A 271 25.97 -2.86 30.36
N VAL A 272 26.88 -2.32 29.56
CA VAL A 272 26.62 -1.77 28.24
C VAL A 272 26.74 -2.88 27.21
N THR A 273 25.74 -3.06 26.37
CA THR A 273 25.66 -4.14 25.36
C THR A 273 25.94 -3.66 23.93
N SER A 274 25.49 -2.45 23.60
CA SER A 274 25.59 -1.90 22.26
C SER A 274 25.74 -0.40 22.28
N LEU A 275 26.40 0.15 21.26
CA LEU A 275 26.57 1.59 21.03
C LEU A 275 26.17 1.94 19.60
N ALA A 276 25.41 3.03 19.44
CA ALA A 276 25.09 3.61 18.14
C ALA A 276 25.02 5.13 18.22
N VAL A 277 25.22 5.82 17.09
CA VAL A 277 25.05 7.27 17.00
C VAL A 277 23.61 7.59 16.64
N THR A 278 23.03 8.63 17.26
CA THR A 278 21.67 9.09 16.86
C THR A 278 21.64 9.47 15.38
N PRO A 279 20.49 9.35 14.70
CA PRO A 279 20.39 9.62 13.26
C PRO A 279 20.82 11.03 12.83
N ASP A 280 20.71 12.00 13.71
CA ASP A 280 21.16 13.39 13.49
C ASP A 280 22.64 13.62 13.85
N GLY A 281 23.33 12.60 14.39
CA GLY A 281 24.72 12.65 14.79
C GLY A 281 24.99 13.38 16.12
N SER A 282 23.95 13.94 16.76
CA SER A 282 24.11 14.81 17.94
C SER A 282 24.32 14.06 19.26
N GLY A 283 23.94 12.78 19.33
CA GLY A 283 23.97 11.98 20.53
C GLY A 283 24.48 10.57 20.34
N LEU A 284 24.76 9.90 21.45
CA LEU A 284 25.15 8.50 21.55
C LEU A 284 24.02 7.71 22.20
N LEU A 285 23.55 6.66 21.53
CA LEU A 285 22.62 5.66 22.04
C LEU A 285 23.44 4.55 22.71
N ILE A 286 23.09 4.22 23.94
CA ILE A 286 23.81 3.26 24.77
C ILE A 286 22.84 2.19 25.21
N GLY A 287 22.92 1.00 24.63
CA GLY A 287 22.12 -0.16 25.00
C GLY A 287 22.64 -0.77 26.29
N THR A 288 21.75 -1.08 27.21
CA THR A 288 22.06 -1.70 28.49
C THR A 288 21.08 -2.83 28.83
N LEU A 289 21.33 -3.57 29.90
CA LEU A 289 20.36 -4.56 30.40
C LEU A 289 19.16 -3.91 31.13
N CYS A 290 19.06 -2.57 31.13
CA CYS A 290 17.95 -1.84 31.78
C CYS A 290 17.28 -0.84 30.81
N GLY A 291 17.58 -0.92 29.50
CA GLY A 291 17.06 -0.03 28.49
C GLY A 291 18.14 0.65 27.66
N VAL A 292 17.79 1.79 27.05
CA VAL A 292 18.71 2.60 26.26
C VAL A 292 18.86 3.97 26.90
N ASP A 293 20.10 4.36 27.17
CA ASP A 293 20.46 5.72 27.56
C ASP A 293 20.84 6.54 26.34
N VAL A 294 20.50 7.81 26.35
CA VAL A 294 20.90 8.76 25.31
C VAL A 294 21.74 9.87 25.93
N MET A 295 22.92 10.09 25.36
CA MET A 295 23.91 10.99 25.90
C MET A 295 24.37 12.00 24.84
N ASP A 296 24.60 13.25 25.25
CA ASP A 296 25.13 14.32 24.38
C ASP A 296 26.67 14.23 24.24
N ALA A 297 27.23 15.11 23.41
CA ALA A 297 28.68 15.19 23.17
C ALA A 297 29.48 15.60 24.43
N ASN A 298 28.83 16.16 25.44
CA ASN A 298 29.43 16.56 26.71
C ASN A 298 29.34 15.49 27.80
N ALA A 299 28.89 14.29 27.42
CA ALA A 299 28.65 13.16 28.29
C ALA A 299 27.52 13.38 29.33
N HIS A 300 26.52 14.22 29.00
CA HIS A 300 25.30 14.35 29.81
C HIS A 300 24.23 13.39 29.28
N PHE A 301 23.71 12.55 30.17
CA PHE A 301 22.56 11.70 29.88
C PHE A 301 21.29 12.57 29.92
N TYR A 302 20.61 12.69 28.79
CA TYR A 302 19.46 13.57 28.69
C TYR A 302 18.14 12.83 28.39
N TYR A 303 18.19 11.55 28.02
CA TYR A 303 17.02 10.74 27.81
C TYR A 303 17.29 9.27 28.18
N GLN A 304 16.25 8.61 28.67
CA GLN A 304 16.31 7.20 29.06
C GLN A 304 15.08 6.51 28.52
N LEU A 305 15.28 5.42 27.75
CA LEU A 305 14.24 4.59 27.17
C LEU A 305 14.20 3.26 27.91
N ASN A 306 13.01 2.87 28.38
CA ASN A 306 12.80 1.55 28.99
C ASN A 306 11.36 1.07 28.77
N ALA A 307 11.03 -0.12 29.25
CA ALA A 307 9.72 -0.72 29.05
C ALA A 307 8.58 -0.03 29.83
N ASN A 308 8.90 0.92 30.72
CA ASN A 308 7.90 1.64 31.53
C ASN A 308 7.70 3.08 31.08
N ASN A 309 8.55 3.60 30.16
CA ASN A 309 8.49 4.99 29.75
C ASN A 309 7.38 5.23 28.73
N GLN A 310 6.64 6.33 28.88
CA GLN A 310 5.68 6.83 27.92
C GLN A 310 6.17 8.18 27.38
N PRO A 311 5.96 8.54 26.12
CA PRO A 311 5.26 7.77 25.07
C PRO A 311 6.15 6.78 24.29
N LEU A 312 7.46 6.76 24.51
CA LEU A 312 8.41 5.90 23.81
C LEU A 312 8.77 4.71 24.72
N GLN A 313 7.96 3.69 24.67
CA GLN A 313 8.14 2.47 25.46
C GLN A 313 8.96 1.42 24.69
N LEU A 314 9.95 0.80 25.33
CA LEU A 314 10.63 -0.37 24.75
C LEU A 314 9.78 -1.64 24.92
N SER A 315 9.95 -2.58 24.00
CA SER A 315 9.33 -3.91 24.09
C SER A 315 9.92 -4.75 25.24
N SER A 316 11.17 -4.49 25.63
CA SER A 316 11.88 -5.10 26.75
C SER A 316 13.04 -4.21 27.18
N ASN A 317 13.43 -4.33 28.45
CA ASN A 317 14.60 -3.62 28.99
C ASN A 317 15.95 -4.26 28.61
N PHE A 318 15.96 -5.54 28.29
CA PHE A 318 17.19 -6.28 27.97
C PHE A 318 17.59 -6.02 26.52
N VAL A 319 18.38 -4.97 26.29
CA VAL A 319 18.83 -4.54 24.96
C VAL A 319 20.09 -5.33 24.58
N ASN A 320 20.07 -6.00 23.44
CA ASN A 320 21.22 -6.74 22.90
C ASN A 320 21.95 -5.93 21.80
N ASN A 321 21.16 -5.30 20.91
CA ASN A 321 21.71 -4.60 19.75
C ASN A 321 20.94 -3.29 19.49
N ILE A 322 21.66 -2.26 19.03
CA ILE A 322 21.08 -1.02 18.48
C ILE A 322 21.65 -0.82 17.08
N PHE A 323 20.76 -0.73 16.11
CA PHE A 323 21.10 -0.46 14.73
C PHE A 323 20.40 0.83 14.26
N VAL A 324 21.13 1.73 13.63
CA VAL A 324 20.60 3.01 13.14
C VAL A 324 20.76 3.07 11.64
N ASN A 325 19.64 3.27 10.95
CA ASN A 325 19.65 3.39 9.51
C ASN A 325 18.47 4.26 9.00
N ASP A 326 18.74 5.13 8.02
CA ASP A 326 17.73 5.99 7.35
C ASP A 326 16.85 6.79 8.31
N GLY A 327 17.42 7.25 9.40
CA GLY A 327 16.71 7.99 10.43
C GLY A 327 15.93 7.12 11.41
N CYS A 328 15.79 5.83 11.18
CA CYS A 328 15.16 4.87 12.08
C CYS A 328 16.17 4.27 13.06
N ILE A 329 15.73 4.02 14.28
CA ILE A 329 16.52 3.35 15.31
C ILE A 329 15.86 1.99 15.58
N TRP A 330 16.62 0.91 15.40
CA TRP A 330 16.20 -0.46 15.63
C TRP A 330 16.86 -0.95 16.91
N ILE A 331 16.07 -1.36 17.87
CA ILE A 331 16.53 -1.83 19.18
C ILE A 331 16.13 -3.28 19.34
N GLY A 332 17.09 -4.18 19.14
CA GLY A 332 16.91 -5.61 19.34
C GLY A 332 17.00 -5.95 20.81
N THR A 333 16.05 -6.74 21.30
CA THR A 333 15.95 -7.10 22.71
C THR A 333 15.95 -8.62 22.90
N GLU A 334 16.23 -9.06 24.12
CA GLU A 334 16.28 -10.51 24.45
C GLU A 334 14.86 -11.13 24.50
N THR A 335 13.84 -10.40 24.91
CA THR A 335 12.52 -10.99 25.19
C THR A 335 11.35 -10.34 24.45
N GLY A 336 11.54 -9.13 23.92
CA GLY A 336 10.47 -8.32 23.35
C GLY A 336 10.47 -8.22 21.84
N GLY A 337 11.43 -8.82 21.14
CA GLY A 337 11.65 -8.61 19.71
C GLY A 337 12.39 -7.30 19.43
N ILE A 338 12.01 -6.62 18.38
CA ILE A 338 12.61 -5.33 18.00
C ILE A 338 11.65 -4.19 18.34
N THR A 339 12.16 -3.19 19.07
CA THR A 339 11.53 -1.88 19.13
C THR A 339 12.09 -1.02 18.03
N ARG A 340 11.23 -0.47 17.17
CA ARG A 340 11.61 0.40 16.07
C ARG A 340 11.14 1.82 16.37
N LEU A 341 12.08 2.76 16.51
CA LEU A 341 11.79 4.18 16.61
C LEU A 341 11.85 4.79 15.21
N VAL A 342 10.73 5.32 14.76
CA VAL A 342 10.55 5.88 13.43
C VAL A 342 10.32 7.39 13.53
N PRO A 343 11.03 8.23 12.76
CA PRO A 343 10.78 9.66 12.77
C PRO A 343 9.31 9.98 12.50
N ARG A 344 8.71 10.83 13.33
CA ARG A 344 7.33 11.29 13.13
C ARG A 344 7.23 12.10 11.86
N LEU A 345 6.28 11.72 11.02
CA LEU A 345 5.92 12.49 9.83
C LEU A 345 5.18 13.77 10.20
N LEU A 346 4.44 13.75 11.30
CA LEU A 346 3.66 14.85 11.82
C LEU A 346 4.37 15.47 13.02
N SER A 347 4.57 16.80 12.96
CA SER A 347 4.95 17.57 14.14
C SER A 347 3.68 17.90 14.92
N LEU A 348 3.47 17.24 16.04
CA LEU A 348 2.22 17.34 16.81
C LEU A 348 2.43 17.18 18.31
N ASP A 349 1.48 17.73 19.09
CA ASP A 349 1.30 17.50 20.51
C ASP A 349 -0.05 16.84 20.75
N ASN A 350 -0.11 15.85 21.62
CA ASN A 350 -1.31 15.13 22.01
C ASN A 350 -1.70 15.46 23.45
N TYR A 351 -2.95 15.80 23.66
CA TYR A 351 -3.53 16.13 24.97
C TYR A 351 -4.71 15.19 25.22
N ALA A 352 -4.50 14.19 26.06
CA ALA A 352 -5.53 13.28 26.55
C ALA A 352 -5.96 13.68 27.97
N HIS A 353 -7.14 13.22 28.39
CA HIS A 353 -7.54 13.29 29.78
C HIS A 353 -6.67 12.36 30.64
N VAL A 354 -6.22 12.89 31.80
CA VAL A 354 -5.46 12.14 32.79
C VAL A 354 -6.21 12.22 34.12
N ASP A 355 -6.63 11.09 34.64
CA ASP A 355 -7.35 11.02 35.90
C ASP A 355 -6.51 11.59 37.04
N GLY A 356 -7.10 12.51 37.80
CA GLY A 356 -6.42 13.18 38.94
C GLY A 356 -5.54 14.37 38.57
N ASP A 357 -5.29 14.64 37.27
CA ASP A 357 -4.58 15.83 36.82
C ASP A 357 -5.58 16.93 36.42
N ALA A 358 -5.77 17.91 37.32
CA ALA A 358 -6.62 19.07 37.08
C ALA A 358 -6.16 19.99 35.93
N ASN A 359 -4.97 19.80 35.39
CA ASN A 359 -4.43 20.59 34.29
C ASN A 359 -4.61 19.88 32.92
N SER A 360 -4.95 18.58 32.90
CA SER A 360 -5.23 17.86 31.68
C SER A 360 -6.55 18.32 31.05
N ILE A 361 -6.84 17.99 29.78
CA ILE A 361 -8.14 18.24 29.18
C ILE A 361 -9.23 17.45 29.91
N SER A 362 -10.45 17.98 30.01
CA SER A 362 -11.56 17.25 30.61
C SER A 362 -11.89 15.97 29.83
N SER A 363 -12.49 14.99 30.49
CA SER A 363 -12.87 13.70 29.89
C SER A 363 -13.91 13.87 28.78
N GLY A 364 -13.99 12.86 27.89
CA GLY A 364 -14.94 12.73 26.81
C GLY A 364 -14.46 13.27 25.46
N PRO A 365 -15.14 12.84 24.37
CA PRO A 365 -14.80 13.26 23.01
C PRO A 365 -14.78 14.78 22.84
N VAL A 366 -13.82 15.29 22.08
CA VAL A 366 -13.76 16.71 21.70
C VAL A 366 -14.73 16.96 20.56
N ASN A 367 -15.80 17.71 20.85
CA ASN A 367 -16.94 17.91 19.95
C ASN A 367 -17.05 19.37 19.43
N ALA A 368 -16.38 20.31 20.04
CA ALA A 368 -16.41 21.72 19.63
C ALA A 368 -15.07 22.38 19.85
N MET A 369 -14.64 23.21 18.93
CA MET A 369 -13.42 23.99 19.09
C MET A 369 -13.60 25.38 18.49
N TYR A 370 -12.99 26.38 19.15
CA TYR A 370 -12.88 27.72 18.63
C TYR A 370 -11.49 28.28 18.93
N SER A 371 -10.78 28.67 17.89
CA SER A 371 -9.47 29.32 18.02
C SER A 371 -9.65 30.83 17.98
N ALA A 372 -9.34 31.47 19.10
CA ALA A 372 -9.44 32.91 19.24
C ALA A 372 -8.32 33.65 18.49
N PRO A 373 -8.51 34.91 18.09
CA PRO A 373 -7.50 35.69 17.36
C PRO A 373 -6.17 35.87 18.11
N ASN A 374 -6.19 35.85 19.44
CA ASN A 374 -5.02 35.92 20.31
C ASN A 374 -4.23 34.61 20.40
N GLY A 375 -4.80 33.52 19.86
CA GLY A 375 -4.19 32.19 19.86
C GLY A 375 -4.62 31.27 20.99
N ASP A 376 -5.52 31.75 21.89
CA ASP A 376 -6.17 30.87 22.87
C ASP A 376 -7.13 29.89 22.16
N LEU A 377 -7.21 28.68 22.67
CA LEU A 377 -8.09 27.64 22.13
C LEU A 377 -9.17 27.28 23.14
N TRP A 378 -10.41 27.37 22.70
CA TRP A 378 -11.58 26.89 23.44
C TRP A 378 -11.96 25.52 22.93
N VAL A 379 -12.13 24.56 23.85
CA VAL A 379 -12.41 23.17 23.54
C VAL A 379 -13.61 22.69 24.32
N GLY A 380 -14.66 22.32 23.62
CA GLY A 380 -15.85 21.68 24.21
C GLY A 380 -15.75 20.18 24.11
N THR A 381 -16.04 19.50 25.21
CA THR A 381 -16.07 18.02 25.26
C THR A 381 -17.48 17.54 25.54
N VAL A 382 -17.74 16.26 25.22
CA VAL A 382 -18.98 15.58 25.56
C VAL A 382 -18.92 15.26 27.07
N GLU A 383 -19.87 15.82 27.83
CA GLU A 383 -20.01 15.67 29.28
C GLU A 383 -18.89 16.21 30.18
N GLY A 384 -17.78 16.67 29.61
CA GLY A 384 -16.66 17.24 30.37
C GLY A 384 -16.65 18.79 30.47
N GLY A 385 -17.56 19.48 29.78
CA GLY A 385 -17.70 20.94 29.80
C GLY A 385 -16.85 21.64 28.75
N LEU A 386 -16.57 22.93 29.01
CA LEU A 386 -15.77 23.81 28.18
C LEU A 386 -14.37 23.95 28.79
N ASN A 387 -13.34 23.86 27.99
CA ASN A 387 -11.94 23.95 28.35
C ASN A 387 -11.31 25.14 27.63
N LEU A 388 -10.42 25.88 28.32
CA LEU A 388 -9.58 26.89 27.72
C LEU A 388 -8.12 26.51 27.82
N LYS A 389 -7.46 26.38 26.68
CA LYS A 389 -6.01 26.25 26.54
C LYS A 389 -5.44 27.62 26.14
N ARG A 390 -4.68 28.25 27.05
CA ARG A 390 -3.98 29.49 26.73
C ARG A 390 -2.84 29.24 25.76
N ARG A 391 -2.59 30.18 24.87
CA ARG A 391 -1.44 30.12 23.98
C ARG A 391 -0.13 29.98 24.78
N GLY A 392 0.69 28.97 24.41
CA GLY A 392 1.98 28.68 25.06
C GLY A 392 1.86 28.00 26.42
N SER A 393 0.68 27.52 26.80
CA SER A 393 0.46 26.74 28.01
C SER A 393 -0.06 25.36 27.64
N ASP A 394 0.40 24.32 28.33
CA ASP A 394 -0.10 22.94 28.21
C ASP A 394 -1.20 22.62 29.22
N ARG A 395 -1.59 23.62 30.02
CA ARG A 395 -2.65 23.49 31.02
C ARG A 395 -3.99 23.95 30.48
N PHE A 396 -5.05 23.26 30.94
CA PHE A 396 -6.43 23.56 30.61
C PHE A 396 -7.14 24.19 31.81
N ILE A 397 -8.00 25.16 31.55
CA ILE A 397 -8.91 25.77 32.54
C ILE A 397 -10.31 25.27 32.22
N HIS A 398 -11.03 24.74 33.21
CA HIS A 398 -12.31 24.06 33.04
C HIS A 398 -13.49 24.93 33.46
N PHE A 399 -14.54 24.94 32.62
CA PHE A 399 -15.84 25.53 32.89
C PHE A 399 -16.90 24.47 32.79
N THR A 400 -17.57 24.18 33.89
CA THR A 400 -18.61 23.16 34.00
C THR A 400 -19.89 23.73 34.60
N THR A 401 -20.95 22.97 34.62
CA THR A 401 -22.22 23.34 35.30
C THR A 401 -22.03 23.58 36.81
N SER A 402 -20.98 23.01 37.41
CA SER A 402 -20.70 23.14 38.85
C SER A 402 -19.90 24.35 39.22
N ASN A 403 -19.09 24.95 38.30
CA ASN A 403 -18.19 26.03 38.58
C ASN A 403 -18.41 27.28 37.73
N SER A 404 -19.39 27.24 36.81
CA SER A 404 -19.68 28.33 35.87
C SER A 404 -21.19 28.42 35.59
N GLY A 405 -21.61 29.38 34.75
CA GLY A 405 -22.97 29.50 34.29
C GLY A 405 -23.31 28.62 33.06
N LEU A 406 -22.51 27.61 32.78
CA LEU A 406 -22.77 26.67 31.71
C LEU A 406 -24.02 25.84 32.01
N THR A 407 -24.94 25.69 31.05
CA THR A 407 -26.22 25.01 31.26
C THR A 407 -26.16 23.50 31.15
N HIS A 408 -25.14 22.98 30.44
CA HIS A 408 -24.90 21.55 30.28
C HIS A 408 -23.43 21.29 29.93
N ASN A 409 -22.86 20.18 30.41
CA ASN A 409 -21.47 19.84 30.19
C ASN A 409 -21.15 19.29 28.79
N SER A 410 -22.15 18.87 28.03
CA SER A 410 -21.93 18.41 26.64
C SER A 410 -21.92 19.62 25.70
N VAL A 411 -20.76 20.19 25.46
CA VAL A 411 -20.58 21.34 24.56
C VAL A 411 -20.45 20.85 23.13
N SER A 412 -21.34 21.32 22.23
CA SER A 412 -21.52 20.79 20.87
C SER A 412 -20.99 21.69 19.75
N CYS A 413 -21.04 23.01 19.94
CA CYS A 413 -20.53 23.98 18.97
C CYS A 413 -20.17 25.31 19.62
N LEU A 414 -19.22 26.01 19.01
CA LEU A 414 -18.68 27.28 19.47
C LEU A 414 -18.58 28.27 18.31
N VAL A 415 -18.99 29.51 18.50
CA VAL A 415 -18.78 30.61 17.56
C VAL A 415 -18.63 31.95 18.31
N ALA A 416 -17.72 32.79 17.85
CA ALA A 416 -17.63 34.16 18.39
C ALA A 416 -18.29 35.16 17.45
N ASP A 417 -18.91 36.16 18.03
CA ASP A 417 -19.45 37.32 17.32
C ASP A 417 -18.42 38.46 17.21
N ASN A 418 -18.80 39.52 16.49
CA ASN A 418 -17.96 40.72 16.33
C ASN A 418 -17.88 41.60 17.57
N ARG A 419 -18.62 41.30 18.64
CA ARG A 419 -18.59 41.97 19.94
C ARG A 419 -17.68 41.28 20.95
N GLY A 420 -17.04 40.19 20.55
CA GLY A 420 -16.18 39.38 21.41
C GLY A 420 -16.96 38.43 22.34
N THR A 421 -18.26 38.21 22.10
CA THR A 421 -19.03 37.20 22.83
C THR A 421 -18.76 35.84 22.23
N LEU A 422 -18.34 34.86 23.05
CA LEU A 422 -18.27 33.46 22.65
C LEU A 422 -19.64 32.79 22.93
N TRP A 423 -20.29 32.39 21.87
CA TRP A 423 -21.55 31.66 21.94
C TRP A 423 -21.26 30.13 22.01
N ILE A 424 -21.93 29.50 22.96
CA ILE A 424 -21.70 28.10 23.33
C ILE A 424 -22.99 27.35 23.14
N GLY A 425 -23.03 26.43 22.16
CA GLY A 425 -24.11 25.49 22.01
C GLY A 425 -23.88 24.24 22.85
N THR A 426 -24.93 23.75 23.46
CA THR A 426 -24.86 22.54 24.28
C THR A 426 -25.86 21.49 23.83
N TRP A 427 -25.54 20.25 24.09
CA TRP A 427 -26.41 19.10 23.79
C TRP A 427 -27.17 18.68 25.04
N GLY A 428 -28.23 19.46 25.36
CA GLY A 428 -29.08 19.25 26.54
C GLY A 428 -29.47 20.50 27.28
N GLY A 429 -28.72 21.63 27.16
CA GLY A 429 -28.93 22.89 27.90
C GLY A 429 -29.12 24.14 27.05
N GLY A 430 -29.23 24.00 25.71
CA GLY A 430 -29.43 25.15 24.83
C GLY A 430 -28.18 25.94 24.52
N VAL A 431 -28.30 27.28 24.45
CA VAL A 431 -27.23 28.21 24.10
C VAL A 431 -26.81 29.02 25.30
N CYS A 432 -25.51 29.19 25.51
CA CYS A 432 -24.93 30.12 26.48
C CYS A 432 -24.10 31.17 25.75
N ALA A 433 -24.01 32.36 26.36
CA ALA A 433 -23.14 33.45 25.95
C ALA A 433 -22.05 33.67 26.99
N MET A 434 -20.79 33.71 26.56
CA MET A 434 -19.64 33.99 27.40
C MET A 434 -19.04 35.35 27.06
N GLN A 435 -18.92 36.20 28.05
CA GLN A 435 -18.21 37.49 27.95
C GLN A 435 -17.15 37.56 29.05
N GLY A 436 -15.91 37.74 28.67
CA GLY A 436 -14.78 37.56 29.62
C GLY A 436 -14.80 36.13 30.18
N ASN A 437 -14.91 35.97 31.50
CA ASN A 437 -14.99 34.70 32.20
C ASN A 437 -16.41 34.37 32.68
N SER A 438 -17.43 35.23 32.36
CA SER A 438 -18.81 35.02 32.79
C SER A 438 -19.63 34.31 31.69
N ILE A 439 -20.17 33.16 32.01
CA ILE A 439 -21.09 32.40 31.16
C ILE A 439 -22.52 32.66 31.65
N ARG A 440 -23.43 32.93 30.71
CA ARG A 440 -24.85 33.11 31.01
C ARG A 440 -25.69 32.39 29.98
N PRO A 441 -26.80 31.76 30.38
CA PRO A 441 -27.73 31.14 29.43
C PRO A 441 -28.41 32.22 28.57
N LEU A 442 -28.69 31.88 27.32
CA LEU A 442 -29.52 32.68 26.45
C LEU A 442 -30.96 32.69 26.98
N ALA A 443 -31.47 33.88 27.26
CA ALA A 443 -32.87 34.06 27.71
C ALA A 443 -33.84 33.79 26.52
N VAL A 444 -34.70 32.76 26.63
CA VAL A 444 -35.67 32.38 25.62
C VAL A 444 -37.01 32.12 26.29
N ASP A 445 -38.06 32.21 25.52
CA ASP A 445 -39.42 31.83 25.99
C ASP A 445 -39.57 30.31 26.19
N ALA A 446 -40.58 29.88 26.86
CA ALA A 446 -40.80 28.47 27.24
C ALA A 446 -40.85 27.51 26.02
N ARG A 447 -41.36 27.99 24.87
CA ARG A 447 -41.45 27.19 23.63
C ARG A 447 -40.03 26.99 23.04
N HIS A 448 -39.32 28.07 22.84
CA HIS A 448 -37.96 28.00 22.30
C HIS A 448 -36.97 27.34 23.27
N ALA A 449 -37.23 27.33 24.58
CA ALA A 449 -36.39 26.59 25.52
C ALA A 449 -36.42 25.07 25.29
N VAL A 450 -37.54 24.55 24.81
CA VAL A 450 -37.65 23.13 24.41
C VAL A 450 -37.00 22.89 23.06
N ASP A 451 -37.31 23.72 22.06
CA ASP A 451 -36.85 23.60 20.69
C ASP A 451 -35.33 23.74 20.57
N LEU A 452 -34.72 24.58 21.41
CA LEU A 452 -33.27 24.84 21.45
C LEU A 452 -32.47 23.94 22.39
N ARG A 453 -33.08 22.92 22.99
CA ARG A 453 -32.42 22.09 24.00
C ARG A 453 -31.16 21.40 23.48
N PHE A 454 -31.17 20.91 22.23
CA PHE A 454 -30.10 20.19 21.59
C PHE A 454 -29.54 20.98 20.40
N VAL A 455 -28.50 21.77 20.65
CA VAL A 455 -27.88 22.65 19.65
C VAL A 455 -26.69 21.94 19.01
N GLY A 456 -26.66 21.83 17.67
CA GLY A 456 -25.60 21.19 16.92
C GLY A 456 -24.73 22.13 16.08
N ALA A 457 -25.27 23.34 15.74
CA ALA A 457 -24.53 24.31 14.96
C ALA A 457 -24.88 25.76 15.36
N LEU A 458 -23.92 26.66 15.32
CA LEU A 458 -24.06 28.07 15.52
C LEU A 458 -23.35 28.86 14.41
N ALA A 459 -23.95 29.96 13.92
CA ALA A 459 -23.29 30.86 12.98
C ALA A 459 -23.65 32.32 13.30
N PHE A 460 -22.63 33.16 13.38
CA PHE A 460 -22.83 34.61 13.51
C PHE A 460 -23.20 35.22 12.18
N ASP A 461 -24.28 36.03 12.15
CA ASP A 461 -24.74 36.79 10.98
C ASP A 461 -24.33 38.24 11.08
N PRO A 462 -23.28 38.69 10.39
CA PRO A 462 -22.85 40.08 10.43
C PRO A 462 -23.77 41.05 9.67
N TYR A 463 -24.60 40.53 8.74
CA TYR A 463 -25.49 41.35 7.91
C TYR A 463 -26.80 41.67 8.60
N ASN A 464 -27.35 40.74 9.35
CA ASN A 464 -28.64 40.91 10.06
C ASN A 464 -28.45 41.11 11.56
N ASN A 465 -27.23 41.21 12.03
CA ASN A 465 -26.84 41.44 13.44
C ASN A 465 -27.53 40.45 14.37
N GLY A 466 -27.21 39.18 14.22
CA GLY A 466 -27.82 38.14 15.00
C GLY A 466 -27.07 36.80 14.94
N LEU A 467 -27.61 35.79 15.54
CA LEU A 467 -27.04 34.44 15.65
C LEU A 467 -28.00 33.43 15.07
N TRP A 468 -27.54 32.67 14.11
CA TRP A 468 -28.21 31.45 13.62
C TRP A 468 -27.94 30.29 14.56
N ILE A 469 -29.01 29.57 14.90
CA ILE A 469 -28.96 28.45 15.83
C ILE A 469 -29.59 27.25 15.12
N GLY A 470 -28.76 26.24 14.86
CA GLY A 470 -29.17 24.93 14.35
C GLY A 470 -29.38 23.96 15.50
N ALA A 471 -30.61 23.63 15.78
CA ALA A 471 -31.01 22.71 16.84
C ALA A 471 -31.55 21.40 16.24
N ASN A 472 -31.70 20.37 17.09
CA ASN A 472 -32.33 19.11 16.67
C ASN A 472 -33.74 19.30 16.09
N ASP A 473 -34.49 20.25 16.62
CA ASP A 473 -35.91 20.46 16.29
C ASP A 473 -36.13 21.63 15.31
N GLY A 474 -35.07 22.18 14.72
CA GLY A 474 -35.20 23.19 13.69
C GLY A 474 -34.00 24.16 13.58
N LEU A 475 -34.20 25.14 12.70
CA LEU A 475 -33.29 26.29 12.54
C LEU A 475 -33.95 27.53 13.11
N PHE A 476 -33.23 28.28 13.92
CA PHE A 476 -33.68 29.49 14.60
C PHE A 476 -32.71 30.63 14.38
N PHE A 477 -33.25 31.87 14.56
CA PHE A 477 -32.46 33.10 14.49
C PHE A 477 -32.66 33.92 15.77
N TYR A 478 -31.56 34.20 16.49
CA TYR A 478 -31.57 35.11 17.61
C TYR A 478 -31.20 36.52 17.14
N ASP A 479 -32.14 37.42 17.23
CA ASP A 479 -32.02 38.83 16.83
C ASP A 479 -31.42 39.64 17.95
N TYR A 480 -30.23 40.22 17.76
CA TYR A 480 -29.54 41.03 18.79
C TYR A 480 -30.20 42.39 19.06
N LYS A 481 -31.08 42.87 18.17
CA LYS A 481 -31.81 44.12 18.36
C LYS A 481 -33.03 43.93 19.27
N THR A 482 -33.75 42.86 19.09
CA THR A 482 -34.98 42.59 19.84
C THR A 482 -34.75 41.69 21.05
N HIS A 483 -33.56 41.06 21.16
CA HIS A 483 -33.22 40.06 22.14
C HIS A 483 -34.20 38.84 22.14
N ARG A 484 -34.73 38.49 20.97
CA ARG A 484 -35.67 37.37 20.82
C ARG A 484 -35.16 36.33 19.82
N VAL A 485 -35.49 35.10 20.10
CA VAL A 485 -35.38 33.99 19.12
C VAL A 485 -36.64 34.01 18.26
N VAL A 486 -36.42 33.86 16.95
CA VAL A 486 -37.50 33.82 15.95
C VAL A 486 -37.32 32.60 15.08
N ASP A 487 -38.43 32.05 14.61
CA ASP A 487 -38.49 31.01 13.59
C ASP A 487 -38.30 31.66 12.21
N PRO A 488 -37.14 31.47 11.54
CA PRO A 488 -36.88 32.14 10.28
C PRO A 488 -37.66 31.56 9.09
N PHE A 489 -38.21 30.34 9.26
CA PHE A 489 -38.88 29.57 8.21
C PHE A 489 -40.19 28.93 8.70
N PRO A 490 -41.20 29.70 9.10
CA PRO A 490 -42.41 29.16 9.75
C PRO A 490 -43.20 28.15 8.93
N GLN A 491 -42.97 28.11 7.61
CA GLN A 491 -43.65 27.17 6.69
C GLN A 491 -42.87 25.88 6.43
N CYS A 492 -41.61 25.76 6.95
CA CYS A 492 -40.74 24.61 6.71
C CYS A 492 -40.37 23.92 8.02
N ARG A 493 -41.18 22.98 8.47
CA ARG A 493 -40.95 22.18 9.70
C ARG A 493 -40.16 20.87 9.46
N THR A 494 -39.63 20.68 8.24
CA THR A 494 -38.96 19.45 7.83
C THR A 494 -37.44 19.50 7.96
N ILE A 495 -36.90 20.59 8.51
CA ILE A 495 -35.44 20.82 8.63
C ILE A 495 -35.06 20.61 10.10
N ASN A 496 -34.38 19.48 10.35
CA ASN A 496 -33.98 19.08 11.71
C ASN A 496 -32.48 18.80 11.78
N GLY A 497 -31.91 18.81 12.99
CA GLY A 497 -30.61 18.23 13.28
C GLY A 497 -29.44 18.89 12.56
N ALA A 498 -29.22 20.20 12.74
CA ALA A 498 -28.11 20.89 12.15
C ALA A 498 -26.76 20.49 12.79
N ILE A 499 -25.81 20.12 11.94
CA ILE A 499 -24.42 19.81 12.32
C ILE A 499 -23.50 20.57 11.36
N GLY A 500 -22.75 21.52 11.84
CA GLY A 500 -21.86 22.32 11.00
C GLY A 500 -22.53 23.45 10.23
N SER A 501 -21.82 24.55 10.11
CA SER A 501 -22.27 25.77 9.43
C SER A 501 -21.08 26.57 8.91
N ILE A 502 -21.35 27.40 7.89
CA ILE A 502 -20.40 28.40 7.41
C ILE A 502 -21.15 29.63 6.87
N VAL A 503 -20.61 30.80 7.15
CA VAL A 503 -20.97 32.02 6.43
C VAL A 503 -19.93 32.27 5.35
N THR A 504 -20.32 32.20 4.09
CA THR A 504 -19.43 32.36 2.95
C THR A 504 -19.04 33.82 2.71
N LYS A 505 -17.95 34.04 1.99
CA LYS A 505 -17.49 35.41 1.61
C LYS A 505 -18.53 36.17 0.80
N GLU A 506 -19.40 35.47 0.06
CA GLU A 506 -20.50 36.04 -0.71
C GLU A 506 -21.67 36.46 0.16
N GLY A 507 -21.65 36.13 1.46
CA GLY A 507 -22.74 36.45 2.40
C GLY A 507 -23.87 35.43 2.35
N LYS A 508 -23.58 34.18 2.07
CA LYS A 508 -24.52 33.06 2.19
C LYS A 508 -24.23 32.27 3.45
N LEU A 509 -25.27 31.96 4.20
CA LEU A 509 -25.18 30.94 5.26
C LEU A 509 -25.46 29.57 4.63
N LEU A 510 -24.56 28.65 4.84
CA LEU A 510 -24.79 27.24 4.60
C LEU A 510 -24.84 26.51 5.95
N MET A 511 -25.85 25.69 6.16
CA MET A 511 -26.01 24.91 7.38
C MET A 511 -26.44 23.49 7.01
N GLY A 512 -25.65 22.51 7.45
CA GLY A 512 -25.98 21.10 7.29
C GLY A 512 -27.14 20.72 8.15
N CYS A 513 -28.11 20.03 7.60
CA CYS A 513 -29.32 19.59 8.29
C CYS A 513 -29.73 18.20 7.81
N VAL A 514 -30.75 17.67 8.42
CA VAL A 514 -31.36 16.38 8.02
C VAL A 514 -32.80 16.62 7.55
N PRO A 515 -33.07 16.32 6.28
CA PRO A 515 -32.17 15.90 5.21
C PRO A 515 -31.42 17.08 4.56
N GLY A 516 -30.15 16.87 4.16
CA GLY A 516 -29.43 17.77 3.27
C GLY A 516 -28.81 19.00 3.91
N MET A 517 -28.93 20.15 3.28
CA MET A 517 -28.43 21.44 3.77
C MET A 517 -29.30 22.62 3.35
N VAL A 518 -29.30 23.65 4.17
CA VAL A 518 -29.99 24.93 3.91
C VAL A 518 -28.99 25.99 3.49
N CYS A 519 -29.36 26.78 2.49
CA CYS A 519 -28.64 27.96 2.03
C CYS A 519 -29.52 29.20 2.19
N VAL A 520 -29.06 30.20 2.95
CA VAL A 520 -29.73 31.47 3.16
C VAL A 520 -28.89 32.61 2.57
N ASP A 521 -29.46 33.49 1.78
CA ASP A 521 -28.81 34.72 1.34
C ASP A 521 -28.94 35.81 2.43
N LEU A 522 -27.89 35.99 3.21
CA LEU A 522 -27.88 36.92 4.34
C LEU A 522 -27.93 38.38 3.90
N LYS A 523 -27.37 38.70 2.73
CA LYS A 523 -27.39 40.06 2.16
C LYS A 523 -28.76 40.50 1.74
N ARG A 524 -29.63 39.57 1.32
CA ARG A 524 -31.04 39.86 0.98
C ARG A 524 -31.83 40.23 2.24
N GLY A 525 -31.41 39.73 3.41
CA GLY A 525 -32.05 40.00 4.68
C GLY A 525 -33.44 39.39 4.80
N ARG A 526 -34.23 39.98 5.73
CA ARG A 526 -35.60 39.53 6.05
C ARG A 526 -36.65 40.28 5.23
N ASP A 527 -37.74 39.60 4.91
CA ASP A 527 -38.90 40.20 4.34
C ASP A 527 -39.67 41.07 5.36
N ARG A 528 -40.79 41.71 4.94
CA ARG A 528 -41.63 42.57 5.81
C ARG A 528 -42.27 41.80 6.99
N ARG A 529 -42.32 40.47 6.91
CA ARG A 529 -42.82 39.58 7.96
C ARG A 529 -41.74 39.05 8.89
N GLY A 530 -40.45 39.38 8.61
CA GLY A 530 -39.32 38.97 9.40
C GLY A 530 -38.72 37.62 8.97
N HIS A 531 -39.14 37.05 7.84
CA HIS A 531 -38.70 35.74 7.36
C HIS A 531 -37.55 35.90 6.37
N PHE A 532 -36.69 34.85 6.32
CA PHE A 532 -35.59 34.77 5.38
C PHE A 532 -35.96 33.93 4.16
N ALA A 533 -35.45 34.31 2.99
CA ALA A 533 -35.50 33.47 1.81
C ALA A 533 -34.38 32.41 1.89
N PHE A 534 -34.72 31.16 1.66
CA PHE A 534 -33.79 30.06 1.73
C PHE A 534 -33.99 29.09 0.56
N THR A 535 -32.94 28.30 0.28
CA THR A 535 -32.98 27.14 -0.60
C THR A 535 -32.60 25.91 0.19
N HIS A 536 -33.41 24.87 0.12
CA HIS A 536 -33.14 23.57 0.75
C HIS A 536 -32.63 22.59 -0.29
N TYR A 537 -31.38 22.17 -0.15
CA TYR A 537 -30.75 21.19 -1.02
C TYR A 537 -30.93 19.80 -0.40
N ILE A 538 -31.79 18.99 -1.02
CA ILE A 538 -32.12 17.64 -0.58
C ILE A 538 -31.77 16.65 -1.68
N TYR A 539 -31.26 15.48 -1.31
CA TYR A 539 -31.17 14.35 -2.21
C TYR A 539 -32.54 13.79 -2.57
N LYS A 540 -32.82 13.65 -3.87
CA LYS A 540 -34.01 12.97 -4.38
C LYS A 540 -33.60 11.66 -5.03
N LEU A 541 -34.03 10.54 -4.46
CA LEU A 541 -33.81 9.18 -4.98
C LEU A 541 -34.26 8.99 -6.44
N ASP A 542 -35.25 9.79 -6.90
CA ASP A 542 -35.86 9.67 -8.23
C ASP A 542 -35.09 10.41 -9.34
N HIS A 543 -34.02 11.13 -9.00
CA HIS A 543 -33.18 11.82 -9.96
C HIS A 543 -31.73 11.36 -9.89
N PRO A 544 -31.26 10.53 -10.88
CA PRO A 544 -29.86 10.07 -10.92
C PRO A 544 -28.83 11.21 -11.03
N SER A 545 -29.24 12.39 -11.43
CA SER A 545 -28.40 13.59 -11.51
C SER A 545 -28.39 14.42 -10.22
N SER A 546 -29.26 14.14 -9.22
CA SER A 546 -29.20 14.83 -7.94
C SER A 546 -28.05 14.28 -7.13
N LYS A 547 -27.02 15.07 -6.91
CA LYS A 547 -25.90 14.72 -6.03
C LYS A 547 -26.35 14.84 -4.58
N ALA A 548 -26.10 13.78 -3.79
CA ALA A 548 -26.61 13.63 -2.44
C ALA A 548 -25.85 14.51 -1.45
N PHE A 549 -26.38 15.64 -1.11
CA PHE A 549 -25.99 16.36 0.10
C PHE A 549 -26.80 15.84 1.32
N ASP A 550 -26.73 14.56 1.57
CA ASP A 550 -27.36 14.00 2.77
C ASP A 550 -26.38 14.02 3.94
N LYS A 551 -26.88 14.37 5.15
CA LYS A 551 -26.09 14.44 6.39
C LYS A 551 -24.79 15.23 6.24
N VAL A 552 -24.88 16.47 5.80
CA VAL A 552 -23.74 17.40 5.70
C VAL A 552 -23.24 17.77 7.10
N THR A 553 -21.95 17.60 7.33
CA THR A 553 -21.29 17.75 8.63
C THR A 553 -20.34 18.93 8.72
N SER A 554 -19.72 19.28 7.63
CA SER A 554 -18.64 20.27 7.62
C SER A 554 -18.56 21.02 6.31
N PHE A 555 -18.08 22.26 6.40
CA PHE A 555 -17.89 23.14 5.26
C PHE A 555 -16.54 23.82 5.36
N TRP A 556 -15.93 24.06 4.23
CA TRP A 556 -14.78 24.93 4.11
C TRP A 556 -14.82 25.67 2.76
N GLN A 557 -14.52 26.96 2.76
CA GLN A 557 -14.47 27.78 1.56
C GLN A 557 -13.03 28.13 1.22
N SER A 558 -12.60 27.78 0.03
CA SER A 558 -11.28 28.10 -0.51
C SER A 558 -11.09 29.60 -0.74
N PRO A 559 -9.84 30.07 -0.81
CA PRO A 559 -9.56 31.48 -1.19
C PRO A 559 -10.12 31.89 -2.55
N ASP A 560 -10.21 30.96 -3.50
CA ASP A 560 -10.79 31.12 -4.86
C ASP A 560 -12.32 31.13 -4.87
N GLY A 561 -12.98 30.98 -3.72
CA GLY A 561 -14.44 30.96 -3.59
C GLY A 561 -15.05 29.55 -3.77
N SER A 562 -14.32 28.53 -4.18
CA SER A 562 -14.82 27.18 -4.25
C SER A 562 -15.17 26.63 -2.87
N LEU A 563 -16.14 25.72 -2.82
CA LEU A 563 -16.69 25.21 -1.57
C LEU A 563 -16.41 23.72 -1.45
N TRP A 564 -15.96 23.30 -0.27
CA TRP A 564 -15.80 21.91 0.12
C TRP A 564 -16.86 21.54 1.15
N ILE A 565 -17.53 20.41 0.94
CA ILE A 565 -18.66 19.97 1.77
C ILE A 565 -18.38 18.53 2.22
N GLY A 566 -18.26 18.32 3.52
CA GLY A 566 -18.11 17.00 4.11
C GLY A 566 -19.46 16.38 4.49
N THR A 567 -19.59 15.08 4.35
CA THR A 567 -20.82 14.33 4.62
C THR A 567 -20.54 13.07 5.45
N VAL A 568 -21.57 12.52 6.08
CA VAL A 568 -21.51 11.20 6.71
C VAL A 568 -21.82 10.14 5.66
N GLY A 569 -20.81 9.31 5.34
CA GLY A 569 -20.97 8.13 4.49
C GLY A 569 -20.89 8.36 2.97
N TYR A 570 -20.96 9.63 2.50
CA TYR A 570 -20.90 9.94 1.06
C TYR A 570 -19.61 10.63 0.61
N GLY A 571 -18.64 10.77 1.51
CA GLY A 571 -17.35 11.40 1.21
C GLY A 571 -17.42 12.93 1.25
N MET A 572 -16.61 13.58 0.41
CA MET A 572 -16.43 15.02 0.35
C MET A 572 -16.75 15.55 -1.03
N TYR A 573 -17.53 16.63 -1.10
CA TYR A 573 -17.87 17.30 -2.36
C TYR A 573 -17.05 18.58 -2.53
N HIS A 574 -16.55 18.78 -3.75
CA HIS A 574 -15.93 20.03 -4.20
C HIS A 574 -16.83 20.73 -5.20
N VAL A 575 -17.24 21.94 -4.89
CA VAL A 575 -18.14 22.77 -5.68
C VAL A 575 -17.38 23.97 -6.21
N THR A 576 -17.13 24.00 -7.52
CA THR A 576 -16.36 25.08 -8.19
C THR A 576 -17.24 26.17 -8.82
N GLY A 577 -18.54 26.11 -8.57
CA GLY A 577 -19.53 27.06 -9.12
C GLY A 577 -20.81 27.13 -8.32
N SER A 578 -21.95 27.25 -9.01
CA SER A 578 -23.25 27.23 -8.34
C SER A 578 -23.59 25.84 -7.81
N LEU A 579 -24.19 25.77 -6.62
CA LEU A 579 -24.74 24.52 -6.05
C LEU A 579 -25.86 23.91 -6.92
N ASN A 580 -26.47 24.71 -7.82
CA ASN A 580 -27.47 24.23 -8.77
C ASN A 580 -26.88 23.62 -10.04
N ASP A 581 -25.58 23.84 -10.29
CA ASP A 581 -24.90 23.28 -11.45
C ASP A 581 -24.15 22.00 -11.08
N THR A 582 -24.76 20.85 -11.34
CA THR A 582 -24.20 19.53 -11.01
C THR A 582 -22.91 19.22 -11.77
N THR A 583 -22.65 19.90 -12.90
CA THR A 583 -21.41 19.73 -13.67
C THR A 583 -20.20 20.32 -12.95
N LYS A 584 -20.41 21.25 -12.03
CA LYS A 584 -19.40 21.92 -11.21
C LYS A 584 -19.17 21.28 -9.84
N ILE A 585 -19.80 20.12 -9.58
CA ILE A 585 -19.73 19.40 -8.32
C ILE A 585 -19.03 18.06 -8.54
N ARG A 586 -17.89 17.87 -7.87
CA ARG A 586 -17.15 16.61 -7.87
C ARG A 586 -17.18 15.96 -6.50
N ASN A 587 -17.43 14.67 -6.43
CA ASN A 587 -17.38 13.87 -5.20
C ASN A 587 -16.04 13.13 -5.08
N TYR A 588 -15.48 13.12 -3.88
CA TYR A 588 -14.28 12.39 -3.50
C TYR A 588 -14.65 11.40 -2.39
N THR A 589 -14.26 10.16 -2.60
CA THR A 589 -14.57 9.03 -1.72
C THR A 589 -13.30 8.22 -1.40
N THR A 590 -13.45 7.14 -0.67
CA THR A 590 -12.36 6.17 -0.44
C THR A 590 -11.78 5.60 -1.75
N ARG A 591 -12.56 5.58 -2.83
CA ARG A 591 -12.07 5.18 -4.17
C ARG A 591 -11.08 6.18 -4.76
N ASP A 592 -11.17 7.45 -4.35
CA ASP A 592 -10.24 8.51 -4.77
C ASP A 592 -9.04 8.62 -3.81
N GLY A 593 -9.04 7.87 -2.69
CA GLY A 593 -7.97 7.84 -1.68
C GLY A 593 -8.31 8.53 -0.36
N LEU A 594 -9.55 9.00 -0.15
CA LEU A 594 -10.00 9.51 1.15
C LEU A 594 -9.96 8.37 2.20
N ALA A 595 -9.52 8.65 3.42
CA ALA A 595 -9.38 7.63 4.48
C ALA A 595 -10.72 6.96 4.84
N ASN A 596 -11.80 7.75 4.93
CA ASN A 596 -13.14 7.26 5.19
C ASN A 596 -14.18 8.20 4.59
N ASN A 597 -15.34 7.66 4.17
CA ASN A 597 -16.43 8.45 3.58
C ASN A 597 -17.23 9.28 4.59
N SER A 598 -17.03 9.08 5.89
CA SER A 598 -17.64 9.92 6.93
C SER A 598 -16.69 11.05 7.32
N VAL A 599 -16.89 12.22 6.72
CA VAL A 599 -16.07 13.42 6.95
C VAL A 599 -16.61 14.18 8.16
N LYS A 600 -15.75 14.47 9.13
CA LYS A 600 -16.08 15.15 10.40
C LYS A 600 -15.67 16.63 10.42
N GLY A 601 -14.62 16.99 9.68
CA GLY A 601 -14.14 18.36 9.60
C GLY A 601 -13.18 18.57 8.45
N ILE A 602 -13.12 19.81 7.94
CA ILE A 602 -12.24 20.21 6.84
C ILE A 602 -11.55 21.52 7.22
N ALA A 603 -10.24 21.59 7.07
CA ALA A 603 -9.47 22.83 7.28
C ALA A 603 -8.31 22.93 6.27
N GLU A 604 -7.94 24.16 5.93
CA GLU A 604 -6.75 24.42 5.11
C GLU A 604 -5.49 24.38 5.94
N VAL A 605 -4.45 23.78 5.38
CA VAL A 605 -3.08 23.84 5.88
C VAL A 605 -2.24 24.74 5.00
N TYR A 606 -1.21 25.32 5.58
CA TYR A 606 -0.19 26.05 4.85
C TYR A 606 0.22 25.33 3.54
N ASN A 607 0.27 26.07 2.41
CA ASN A 607 0.56 25.62 1.04
C ASN A 607 -0.61 25.07 0.21
N GLY A 608 -1.86 25.39 0.56
CA GLY A 608 -3.02 25.03 -0.26
C GLY A 608 -3.37 23.56 -0.23
N SER A 609 -2.98 22.82 0.81
CA SER A 609 -3.50 21.48 1.08
C SER A 609 -4.67 21.57 2.04
N LEU A 610 -5.61 20.63 1.94
CA LEU A 610 -6.70 20.48 2.91
C LEU A 610 -6.44 19.29 3.82
N LEU A 611 -6.70 19.47 5.11
CA LEU A 611 -6.83 18.37 6.06
C LEU A 611 -8.30 18.04 6.22
N VAL A 612 -8.60 16.76 6.14
CA VAL A 612 -9.94 16.21 6.22
C VAL A 612 -9.96 15.17 7.33
N ALA A 613 -10.51 15.54 8.47
CA ALA A 613 -10.72 14.59 9.56
C ALA A 613 -11.90 13.69 9.23
N THR A 614 -11.71 12.40 9.39
CA THR A 614 -12.72 11.39 9.06
C THR A 614 -13.05 10.53 10.28
N GLU A 615 -13.97 9.61 10.13
CA GLU A 615 -14.30 8.64 11.18
C GLU A 615 -13.22 7.56 11.36
N ASN A 616 -12.28 7.47 10.44
CA ASN A 616 -11.15 6.55 10.51
C ASN A 616 -9.92 7.14 9.80
N GLY A 617 -9.14 7.91 10.53
CA GLY A 617 -7.92 8.56 10.06
C GLY A 617 -8.10 9.99 9.56
N LEU A 618 -6.97 10.66 9.39
CA LEU A 618 -6.83 12.02 8.89
C LEU A 618 -6.34 11.98 7.45
N SER A 619 -7.08 12.57 6.51
CA SER A 619 -6.64 12.72 5.12
C SER A 619 -6.06 14.10 4.88
N ARG A 620 -4.94 14.17 4.17
CA ARG A 620 -4.44 15.39 3.54
C ARG A 620 -4.70 15.34 2.05
N LEU A 621 -5.45 16.30 1.52
CA LEU A 621 -5.66 16.48 0.08
C LEU A 621 -4.69 17.55 -0.44
N ASN A 622 -3.87 17.19 -1.40
CA ASN A 622 -3.14 18.15 -2.21
C ASN A 622 -4.08 18.73 -3.27
N THR A 623 -4.48 20.01 -3.13
CA THR A 623 -5.47 20.63 -4.03
C THR A 623 -4.95 20.90 -5.45
N LYS A 624 -3.64 20.77 -5.70
CA LYS A 624 -3.05 20.90 -7.04
C LYS A 624 -3.07 19.59 -7.82
N THR A 625 -2.74 18.48 -7.16
CA THR A 625 -2.71 17.15 -7.78
C THR A 625 -3.99 16.36 -7.55
N MET A 626 -4.82 16.80 -6.60
CA MET A 626 -6.04 16.11 -6.13
C MET A 626 -5.75 14.69 -5.60
N GLU A 627 -4.59 14.49 -4.99
CA GLU A 627 -4.18 13.23 -4.37
C GLU A 627 -4.27 13.31 -2.84
N PHE A 628 -4.67 12.20 -2.25
CA PHE A 628 -4.80 12.06 -0.80
C PHE A 628 -3.57 11.37 -0.20
N SER A 629 -3.22 11.80 1.02
CA SER A 629 -2.30 11.13 1.93
C SER A 629 -3.03 10.92 3.25
N ASN A 630 -2.97 9.73 3.81
CA ASN A 630 -3.70 9.39 5.02
C ASN A 630 -2.75 9.18 6.19
N PHE A 631 -3.16 9.61 7.38
CA PHE A 631 -2.44 9.49 8.64
C PHE A 631 -3.33 8.86 9.69
N THR A 632 -2.71 8.07 10.57
CA THR A 632 -3.36 7.27 11.61
C THR A 632 -2.64 7.40 12.95
N GLU A 633 -3.11 6.70 13.98
CA GLU A 633 -2.40 6.60 15.27
C GLU A 633 -0.94 6.12 15.08
N SER A 634 -0.66 5.27 14.07
CA SER A 634 0.70 4.84 13.77
C SER A 634 1.62 5.98 13.31
N ASP A 635 1.06 7.07 12.80
CA ASP A 635 1.79 8.28 12.40
C ASP A 635 1.90 9.29 13.56
N GLY A 636 1.39 8.94 14.74
CA GLY A 636 1.45 9.72 15.97
C GLY A 636 0.18 10.48 16.34
N LEU A 637 -0.91 10.33 15.61
CA LEU A 637 -2.20 10.88 16.03
C LEU A 637 -2.65 10.25 17.35
N LEU A 638 -3.37 11.00 18.16
CA LEU A 638 -3.91 10.52 19.44
C LEU A 638 -4.99 9.44 19.23
N CYS A 639 -5.76 9.57 18.13
CA CYS A 639 -6.86 8.69 17.79
C CYS A 639 -7.19 8.80 16.30
N ASP A 640 -7.61 7.68 15.69
CA ASP A 640 -8.09 7.64 14.30
C ASP A 640 -9.53 8.13 14.16
N GLN A 641 -10.32 8.09 15.24
CA GLN A 641 -11.71 8.50 15.26
C GLN A 641 -11.84 9.98 15.64
N PHE A 642 -12.08 10.82 14.63
CA PHE A 642 -12.40 12.22 14.84
C PHE A 642 -13.88 12.44 15.09
N TYR A 643 -14.20 13.48 15.85
CA TYR A 643 -15.58 13.82 16.20
C TYR A 643 -16.11 14.99 15.36
N PHE A 644 -17.43 15.27 15.44
CA PHE A 644 -18.05 16.38 14.70
C PHE A 644 -17.42 17.72 15.10
N ASN A 645 -17.34 18.65 14.14
CA ASN A 645 -16.67 19.95 14.33
C ASN A 645 -15.21 19.81 14.84
N GLY A 646 -14.61 18.65 14.64
CA GLY A 646 -13.32 18.25 15.19
C GLY A 646 -12.10 18.84 14.49
N VAL A 647 -12.22 19.90 13.68
CA VAL A 647 -11.07 20.53 13.03
C VAL A 647 -11.19 22.05 13.05
N VAL A 648 -10.19 22.69 13.59
CA VAL A 648 -10.09 24.17 13.59
C VAL A 648 -8.66 24.58 13.25
N SER A 649 -8.51 25.57 12.39
CA SER A 649 -7.21 26.13 12.00
C SER A 649 -6.96 27.49 12.66
N TRP A 650 -5.77 27.66 13.22
CA TRP A 650 -5.29 28.98 13.66
C TRP A 650 -4.33 29.57 12.62
N LYS A 651 -4.82 30.57 11.89
CA LYS A 651 -4.05 31.29 10.85
C LYS A 651 -3.44 30.38 9.78
N GLY A 652 -4.02 29.21 9.51
CA GLY A 652 -3.49 28.22 8.58
C GLY A 652 -2.16 27.56 9.00
N LYS A 653 -1.67 27.81 10.21
CA LYS A 653 -0.35 27.33 10.68
C LYS A 653 -0.45 26.20 11.71
N ILE A 654 -1.39 26.33 12.63
CA ILE A 654 -1.65 25.33 13.67
C ILE A 654 -3.04 24.77 13.43
N ILE A 655 -3.14 23.46 13.38
CA ILE A 655 -4.41 22.77 13.22
C ILE A 655 -4.71 22.03 14.50
N TYR A 656 -5.91 22.24 15.02
CA TYR A 656 -6.45 21.56 16.18
C TYR A 656 -7.38 20.46 15.70
N LEU A 657 -7.16 19.26 16.17
CA LEU A 657 -7.90 18.04 15.78
C LEU A 657 -8.54 17.43 17.02
N GLY A 658 -9.87 17.45 17.07
CA GLY A 658 -10.66 16.86 18.15
C GLY A 658 -11.03 15.42 17.84
N SER A 659 -10.74 14.52 18.76
CA SER A 659 -10.99 13.09 18.64
C SER A 659 -11.74 12.53 19.83
N GLU A 660 -12.07 11.24 19.81
CA GLU A 660 -12.69 10.55 20.94
C GLU A 660 -11.80 10.51 22.17
N LYS A 661 -10.47 10.47 22.01
CA LYS A 661 -9.52 10.37 23.12
C LYS A 661 -9.00 11.74 23.61
N GLY A 662 -9.32 12.83 22.90
CA GLY A 662 -8.85 14.17 23.29
C GLY A 662 -8.49 15.06 22.12
N LEU A 663 -7.47 15.90 22.29
CA LEU A 663 -7.03 16.93 21.36
C LEU A 663 -5.64 16.63 20.80
N THR A 664 -5.48 16.66 19.49
CA THR A 664 -4.18 16.71 18.81
C THR A 664 -3.94 18.12 18.26
N VAL A 665 -2.79 18.70 18.52
CA VAL A 665 -2.34 19.98 17.95
C VAL A 665 -1.28 19.70 16.90
N LEU A 666 -1.59 19.94 15.65
CA LEU A 666 -0.68 19.71 14.53
C LEU A 666 0.02 21.01 14.15
N HIS A 667 1.33 21.04 14.25
CA HIS A 667 2.20 22.17 13.91
C HIS A 667 2.71 22.14 12.48
N GLY A 668 2.77 20.94 11.88
CA GLY A 668 3.23 20.76 10.51
C GLY A 668 3.46 19.33 10.11
N ILE A 669 3.91 19.17 8.87
CA ILE A 669 4.33 17.89 8.33
C ILE A 669 5.85 17.97 8.11
N ASN A 670 6.60 17.08 8.74
CA ASN A 670 8.04 17.03 8.65
C ASN A 670 8.47 16.58 7.25
N LYS A 671 9.34 17.34 6.60
CA LYS A 671 9.82 17.03 5.24
C LYS A 671 11.02 16.07 5.21
N LYS A 672 11.65 15.81 6.36
CA LYS A 672 12.87 14.97 6.46
C LYS A 672 12.52 13.54 6.83
N VAL A 673 11.95 12.81 5.90
CA VAL A 673 12.14 11.35 5.89
C VAL A 673 13.18 11.09 4.81
N SER A 674 14.28 10.44 5.20
CA SER A 674 15.41 10.14 4.31
C SER A 674 14.93 9.31 3.11
N ASP A 675 15.39 9.69 1.93
CA ASP A 675 14.87 9.25 0.63
C ASP A 675 15.72 8.11 0.01
N SER A 676 16.29 7.23 0.85
CA SER A 676 17.33 6.29 0.43
C SER A 676 16.82 4.94 -0.11
N GLY A 677 15.57 4.59 0.10
CA GLY A 677 15.02 3.32 -0.37
C GLY A 677 14.82 3.31 -1.89
N LYS A 678 15.31 2.27 -2.58
CA LYS A 678 15.06 2.01 -4.01
C LYS A 678 13.90 1.01 -4.15
N LEU A 679 13.13 1.17 -5.22
CA LEU A 679 12.04 0.25 -5.55
C LEU A 679 12.58 -1.03 -6.17
N HIS A 680 12.39 -2.17 -5.51
CA HIS A 680 12.81 -3.50 -5.97
C HIS A 680 11.67 -4.50 -5.93
N PHE A 681 11.77 -5.53 -6.77
CA PHE A 681 10.98 -6.75 -6.60
C PHE A 681 11.63 -7.59 -5.51
N THR A 682 10.83 -8.11 -4.56
CA THR A 682 11.34 -8.77 -3.35
C THR A 682 11.01 -10.27 -3.28
N GLY A 683 9.97 -10.71 -4.00
CA GLY A 683 9.54 -12.10 -4.01
C GLY A 683 8.85 -12.51 -5.31
N LEU A 684 9.05 -13.76 -5.71
CA LEU A 684 8.29 -14.42 -6.77
C LEU A 684 7.78 -15.75 -6.24
N PHE A 685 6.47 -15.93 -6.30
CA PHE A 685 5.84 -17.22 -6.02
C PHE A 685 5.13 -17.72 -7.26
N VAL A 686 5.38 -18.96 -7.60
CA VAL A 686 4.73 -19.67 -8.71
C VAL A 686 4.09 -20.92 -8.15
N ASN A 687 2.82 -21.13 -8.40
CA ASN A 687 2.05 -22.25 -7.84
C ASN A 687 2.09 -22.29 -6.30
N ASN A 688 2.11 -21.11 -5.64
CA ASN A 688 2.27 -20.92 -4.20
C ASN A 688 3.62 -21.41 -3.63
N GLN A 689 4.63 -21.60 -4.48
CA GLN A 689 5.98 -21.94 -4.06
C GLN A 689 6.94 -20.79 -4.39
N TRP A 690 7.86 -20.53 -3.48
CA TRP A 690 8.92 -19.56 -3.69
C TRP A 690 9.81 -19.98 -4.87
N ALA A 691 9.98 -19.10 -5.85
CA ALA A 691 10.87 -19.32 -6.97
C ALA A 691 12.32 -19.01 -6.55
N GLN A 692 13.19 -20.00 -6.61
CA GLN A 692 14.62 -19.89 -6.28
C GLN A 692 15.42 -19.47 -7.51
N ALA A 693 16.50 -18.72 -7.27
CA ALA A 693 17.52 -18.49 -8.29
C ALA A 693 18.19 -19.80 -8.72
N GLY A 694 18.53 -19.89 -10.02
CA GLY A 694 19.04 -21.12 -10.62
C GLY A 694 17.98 -22.20 -10.90
N GLY A 695 16.71 -21.93 -10.59
CA GLY A 695 15.56 -22.78 -10.91
C GLY A 695 14.96 -22.47 -12.28
N ASP A 696 13.82 -23.10 -12.57
CA ASP A 696 13.16 -22.99 -13.88
C ASP A 696 12.63 -21.59 -14.19
N HIS A 697 12.37 -20.77 -13.17
CA HIS A 697 11.74 -19.46 -13.31
C HIS A 697 12.70 -18.28 -13.19
N LEU A 698 13.81 -18.43 -12.44
CA LEU A 698 14.77 -17.39 -12.12
C LEU A 698 16.21 -17.86 -12.29
N LYS A 699 17.05 -17.06 -12.95
CA LYS A 699 18.49 -17.30 -13.04
C LYS A 699 19.24 -16.73 -11.82
N GLU A 700 18.81 -15.58 -11.36
CA GLU A 700 19.31 -14.83 -10.21
C GLU A 700 18.12 -14.39 -9.34
N THR A 701 18.36 -13.79 -8.18
CA THR A 701 17.25 -13.32 -7.31
C THR A 701 16.35 -12.35 -8.06
N ILE A 702 15.07 -12.32 -7.72
CA ILE A 702 14.12 -11.42 -8.38
C ILE A 702 14.49 -9.94 -8.19
N SER A 703 15.21 -9.59 -7.11
CA SER A 703 15.72 -8.23 -6.87
C SER A 703 16.71 -7.77 -7.92
N ASP A 704 17.47 -8.69 -8.47
CA ASP A 704 18.50 -8.44 -9.48
C ASP A 704 18.05 -8.83 -10.88
N ALA A 705 17.07 -9.71 -10.98
CA ALA A 705 16.56 -10.24 -12.24
C ALA A 705 15.92 -9.16 -13.11
N LYS A 706 16.34 -9.09 -14.37
CA LYS A 706 15.69 -8.27 -15.40
C LYS A 706 14.58 -9.01 -16.12
N GLU A 707 14.59 -10.33 -16.07
CA GLU A 707 13.65 -11.21 -16.77
C GLU A 707 13.33 -12.44 -15.94
N ILE A 708 12.07 -12.83 -15.94
CA ILE A 708 11.60 -14.09 -15.36
C ILE A 708 10.97 -14.97 -16.44
N HIS A 709 11.11 -16.28 -16.29
CA HIS A 709 10.54 -17.29 -17.19
C HIS A 709 9.36 -17.98 -16.50
N LEU A 710 8.23 -17.98 -17.19
CA LEU A 710 7.02 -18.66 -16.75
C LEU A 710 6.54 -19.61 -17.84
N TYR A 711 5.72 -20.58 -17.46
CA TYR A 711 5.05 -21.47 -18.38
C TYR A 711 3.55 -21.16 -18.41
N GLU A 712 2.90 -21.34 -19.53
CA GLU A 712 1.45 -21.11 -19.64
C GLU A 712 0.63 -22.01 -18.68
N GLY A 713 1.27 -23.07 -18.17
CA GLY A 713 0.73 -23.96 -17.15
C GLY A 713 0.79 -23.42 -15.71
N ASP A 714 1.61 -22.41 -15.46
CA ASP A 714 1.78 -21.85 -14.13
C ASP A 714 0.52 -21.14 -13.65
N ARG A 715 0.22 -21.34 -12.38
CA ARG A 715 -0.97 -20.78 -11.70
C ARG A 715 -0.53 -20.00 -10.47
N ASN A 716 -1.38 -19.08 -10.02
CA ASN A 716 -1.14 -18.31 -8.80
C ASN A 716 0.25 -17.69 -8.79
N ILE A 717 0.53 -16.88 -9.83
CA ILE A 717 1.77 -16.12 -9.94
C ILE A 717 1.65 -14.89 -9.05
N GLU A 718 2.51 -14.77 -8.06
CA GLU A 718 2.55 -13.63 -7.15
C GLU A 718 3.93 -12.99 -7.18
N ILE A 719 3.98 -11.68 -7.40
CA ILE A 719 5.20 -10.90 -7.44
C ILE A 719 5.12 -9.85 -6.34
N GLU A 720 6.02 -9.95 -5.36
CA GLU A 720 6.16 -9.02 -4.26
C GLU A 720 7.20 -7.94 -4.57
N PHE A 721 7.03 -6.78 -3.95
CA PHE A 721 7.92 -5.64 -4.15
C PHE A 721 7.96 -4.73 -2.92
N SER A 722 9.06 -4.01 -2.76
CA SER A 722 9.24 -3.02 -1.71
C SER A 722 10.04 -1.82 -2.18
N ALA A 723 9.73 -0.65 -1.62
CA ALA A 723 10.54 0.55 -1.74
C ALA A 723 11.49 0.72 -0.54
N PHE A 724 11.57 -0.27 0.36
CA PHE A 724 12.42 -0.29 1.56
C PHE A 724 12.31 0.96 2.45
N ARG A 725 11.08 1.50 2.55
CA ARG A 725 10.76 2.66 3.38
C ARG A 725 10.35 2.21 4.78
N TYR A 726 11.32 1.81 5.56
CA TYR A 726 11.09 1.27 6.90
C TYR A 726 10.47 2.31 7.84
N GLY A 727 9.29 1.98 8.37
CA GLY A 727 8.51 2.86 9.25
C GLY A 727 7.58 3.83 8.54
N CYS A 728 7.62 3.90 7.21
CA CYS A 728 6.73 4.70 6.38
C CYS A 728 6.04 3.84 5.32
N GLU A 729 5.86 2.55 5.58
CA GLU A 729 5.33 1.56 4.65
C GLU A 729 3.91 1.93 4.18
N SER A 730 3.10 2.51 5.06
CA SER A 730 1.73 2.95 4.75
C SER A 730 1.66 4.25 3.94
N GLN A 731 2.76 4.99 3.83
CA GLN A 731 2.79 6.31 3.21
C GLN A 731 3.11 6.28 1.72
N GLY A 732 3.24 5.11 1.12
CA GLY A 732 3.49 4.91 -0.29
C GLY A 732 2.32 4.28 -1.03
N ILE A 733 2.12 4.71 -2.26
CA ILE A 733 1.14 4.13 -3.17
C ILE A 733 1.87 3.44 -4.30
N TYR A 734 1.68 2.14 -4.41
CA TYR A 734 2.15 1.38 -5.55
C TYR A 734 1.13 1.41 -6.68
N SER A 735 1.62 1.46 -7.89
CA SER A 735 0.82 1.32 -9.10
C SER A 735 1.55 0.40 -10.06
N TYR A 736 0.83 -0.45 -10.74
CA TYR A 736 1.42 -1.38 -11.69
C TYR A 736 0.68 -1.36 -13.03
N ARG A 737 1.35 -1.86 -14.05
CA ARG A 737 0.79 -2.14 -15.37
C ARG A 737 1.56 -3.27 -16.01
N LEU A 738 0.88 -4.32 -16.39
CA LEU A 738 1.47 -5.42 -17.18
C LEU A 738 1.31 -5.11 -18.67
N LYS A 739 2.34 -4.49 -19.26
CA LYS A 739 2.37 -4.17 -20.70
C LYS A 739 2.30 -5.45 -21.53
N GLY A 740 1.41 -5.49 -22.50
CA GLY A 740 1.08 -6.69 -23.27
C GLY A 740 -0.16 -7.43 -22.78
N TYR A 741 -0.65 -7.11 -21.59
CA TYR A 741 -1.86 -7.69 -20.98
C TYR A 741 -2.86 -6.62 -20.53
N GLU A 742 -2.38 -5.49 -19.98
CA GLU A 742 -3.18 -4.38 -19.47
C GLU A 742 -2.79 -3.07 -20.15
N ASP A 743 -3.78 -2.22 -20.50
CA ASP A 743 -3.54 -0.93 -21.14
C ASP A 743 -3.36 0.22 -20.14
N LYS A 744 -3.88 0.09 -18.94
CA LYS A 744 -3.94 1.16 -17.94
C LYS A 744 -3.14 0.83 -16.69
N TRP A 745 -2.66 1.89 -16.02
CA TRP A 745 -2.07 1.78 -14.70
C TRP A 745 -3.15 1.47 -13.66
N THR A 746 -2.92 0.46 -12.84
CA THR A 746 -3.77 0.08 -11.71
C THR A 746 -3.10 0.52 -10.42
N LYS A 747 -3.78 1.34 -9.60
CA LYS A 747 -3.32 1.72 -8.27
C LYS A 747 -3.66 0.61 -7.28
N LEU A 748 -2.71 0.27 -6.42
CA LEU A 748 -2.92 -0.66 -5.32
C LEU A 748 -3.42 0.07 -4.07
N PRO A 749 -4.23 -0.57 -3.24
CA PRO A 749 -4.58 -0.04 -1.92
C PRO A 749 -3.34 0.19 -1.06
N PRO A 750 -3.36 1.13 -0.10
CA PRO A 750 -2.27 1.31 0.86
C PRO A 750 -1.92 0.01 1.58
N GLY A 751 -0.62 -0.26 1.75
CA GLY A 751 -0.12 -1.47 2.40
C GLY A 751 -0.08 -2.73 1.52
N VAL A 752 -0.68 -2.71 0.32
CA VAL A 752 -0.56 -3.82 -0.63
C VAL A 752 0.76 -3.69 -1.39
N HIS A 753 1.59 -4.71 -1.30
CA HIS A 753 2.95 -4.77 -1.83
C HIS A 753 3.18 -5.96 -2.78
N ASN A 754 2.10 -6.51 -3.35
CA ASN A 754 2.16 -7.61 -4.30
C ASN A 754 1.15 -7.45 -5.45
N VAL A 755 1.41 -8.13 -6.54
CA VAL A 755 0.45 -8.33 -7.64
C VAL A 755 0.30 -9.82 -7.89
N ARG A 756 -0.93 -10.24 -8.21
CA ARG A 756 -1.28 -11.65 -8.42
C ARG A 756 -1.94 -11.85 -9.77
N TYR A 757 -1.48 -12.87 -10.50
CA TYR A 757 -2.08 -13.34 -11.72
C TYR A 757 -2.43 -14.83 -11.58
N THR A 758 -3.65 -15.20 -11.91
CA THR A 758 -4.08 -16.61 -11.84
C THR A 758 -3.42 -17.46 -12.92
N SER A 759 -3.18 -16.87 -14.09
CA SER A 759 -2.40 -17.45 -15.18
C SER A 759 -2.12 -16.36 -16.22
N LEU A 760 -1.04 -16.53 -16.97
CA LEU A 760 -0.72 -15.66 -18.10
C LEU A 760 -0.68 -16.52 -19.38
N PRO A 761 -1.29 -16.06 -20.49
CA PRO A 761 -1.12 -16.69 -21.79
C PRO A 761 0.33 -16.68 -22.25
N GLY A 762 0.72 -17.62 -23.15
CA GLY A 762 2.04 -17.61 -23.75
C GLY A 762 2.33 -16.30 -24.47
N GLY A 763 3.48 -15.67 -24.21
CA GLY A 763 3.87 -14.38 -24.76
C GLY A 763 4.90 -13.64 -23.92
N HIS A 764 5.31 -12.47 -24.41
CA HIS A 764 6.25 -11.59 -23.72
C HIS A 764 5.51 -10.41 -23.09
N TYR A 765 5.74 -10.18 -21.81
CA TYR A 765 5.12 -9.12 -21.05
C TYR A 765 6.20 -8.27 -20.34
N THR A 766 5.84 -7.07 -19.95
CA THR A 766 6.69 -6.23 -19.09
C THR A 766 5.84 -5.71 -17.94
N LEU A 767 6.15 -6.15 -16.73
CA LEU A 767 5.55 -5.59 -15.52
C LEU A 767 6.25 -4.26 -15.20
N LEU A 768 5.51 -3.19 -15.31
CA LEU A 768 5.93 -1.86 -14.90
C LEU A 768 5.39 -1.60 -13.50
N LEU A 769 6.25 -1.26 -12.59
CA LEU A 769 5.91 -0.94 -11.21
C LEU A 769 6.32 0.50 -10.89
N ARG A 770 5.45 1.22 -10.21
CA ARG A 770 5.66 2.60 -9.78
C ARG A 770 5.36 2.74 -8.31
N TYR A 771 6.27 3.34 -7.58
CA TYR A 771 6.06 3.84 -6.24
C TYR A 771 5.91 5.35 -6.27
N THR A 772 4.97 5.89 -5.52
CA THR A 772 4.79 7.33 -5.34
C THR A 772 4.60 7.60 -3.85
N SER A 773 5.47 8.43 -3.27
CA SER A 773 5.30 8.85 -1.88
C SER A 773 4.07 9.75 -1.76
N SER A 774 3.19 9.44 -0.82
CA SER A 774 2.02 10.27 -0.55
C SER A 774 2.38 11.63 0.07
N LEU A 775 3.59 11.75 0.64
CA LEU A 775 4.08 12.97 1.29
C LEU A 775 4.72 13.95 0.30
N ASN A 776 5.37 13.42 -0.72
CA ASN A 776 6.09 14.20 -1.71
C ASN A 776 5.95 13.56 -3.09
N ASN A 777 5.08 14.09 -3.93
CA ASN A 777 4.83 13.58 -5.27
C ASN A 777 6.05 13.68 -6.22
N SER A 778 7.09 14.44 -5.85
CA SER A 778 8.35 14.44 -6.58
C SER A 778 9.18 13.17 -6.34
N ASP A 779 8.88 12.40 -5.27
CA ASP A 779 9.48 11.12 -4.98
C ASP A 779 8.70 10.01 -5.68
N ARG A 780 8.96 9.88 -6.96
CA ARG A 780 8.40 8.85 -7.82
C ARG A 780 9.53 7.96 -8.33
N GLN A 781 9.41 6.69 -8.06
CA GLN A 781 10.32 5.66 -8.52
C GLN A 781 9.59 4.70 -9.46
N GLU A 782 10.28 4.23 -10.47
CA GLU A 782 9.76 3.23 -11.40
C GLU A 782 10.80 2.13 -11.61
N THR A 783 10.32 0.90 -11.70
CA THR A 783 11.11 -0.26 -12.07
C THR A 783 10.30 -1.13 -13.03
N SER A 784 10.98 -2.04 -13.73
CA SER A 784 10.34 -2.93 -14.68
C SER A 784 10.96 -4.32 -14.64
N LEU A 785 10.12 -5.32 -14.91
CA LEU A 785 10.48 -6.72 -14.96
C LEU A 785 9.92 -7.33 -16.24
N SER A 786 10.78 -7.92 -17.07
CA SER A 786 10.36 -8.67 -18.25
C SER A 786 9.85 -10.05 -17.82
N ILE A 787 8.73 -10.48 -18.40
CA ILE A 787 8.10 -11.76 -18.13
C ILE A 787 7.96 -12.51 -19.46
N ASP A 788 8.68 -13.58 -19.61
CA ASP A 788 8.58 -14.48 -20.77
C ASP A 788 7.76 -15.71 -20.40
N VAL A 789 6.59 -15.86 -21.03
CA VAL A 789 5.69 -16.99 -20.78
C VAL A 789 5.75 -17.95 -21.95
N THR A 790 6.37 -19.10 -21.72
CA THR A 790 6.47 -20.18 -22.72
C THR A 790 5.11 -20.82 -22.92
N PRO A 791 4.56 -20.81 -24.16
CA PRO A 791 3.27 -21.43 -24.44
C PRO A 791 3.37 -22.97 -24.38
N TYR A 792 2.22 -23.66 -24.19
CA TYR A 792 2.17 -25.11 -24.28
C TYR A 792 2.73 -25.58 -25.61
N PHE A 793 3.48 -26.73 -25.60
CA PHE A 793 4.15 -27.27 -26.78
C PHE A 793 3.20 -27.49 -27.96
N TYR A 794 1.92 -27.85 -27.70
CA TYR A 794 0.92 -28.07 -28.74
C TYR A 794 0.43 -26.76 -29.41
N LYS A 795 0.72 -25.58 -28.85
CA LYS A 795 0.47 -24.26 -29.44
C LYS A 795 1.66 -23.74 -30.24
N SER A 796 2.81 -24.41 -30.17
CA SER A 796 4.01 -24.03 -30.91
C SER A 796 3.84 -24.24 -32.41
N TRP A 797 4.41 -23.34 -33.21
CA TRP A 797 4.30 -23.39 -34.65
C TRP A 797 4.81 -24.71 -35.27
N TRP A 798 5.88 -25.30 -34.75
CA TRP A 798 6.43 -26.57 -35.23
C TRP A 798 5.49 -27.74 -34.98
N PHE A 799 4.77 -27.76 -33.83
CA PHE A 799 3.79 -28.80 -33.54
C PHE A 799 2.56 -28.67 -34.44
N MET A 800 2.10 -27.45 -34.73
CA MET A 800 1.02 -27.20 -35.68
C MET A 800 1.38 -27.70 -37.09
N PHE A 801 2.63 -27.48 -37.52
CA PHE A 801 3.13 -28.03 -38.80
C PHE A 801 3.24 -29.55 -38.76
N LEU A 802 3.66 -30.12 -37.64
CA LEU A 802 3.69 -31.58 -37.48
C LEU A 802 2.28 -32.17 -37.59
N VAL A 803 1.30 -31.62 -36.91
CA VAL A 803 -0.11 -32.04 -36.98
C VAL A 803 -0.63 -31.88 -38.41
N LEU A 804 -0.35 -30.76 -39.08
CA LEU A 804 -0.72 -30.53 -40.47
C LEU A 804 -0.08 -31.57 -41.39
N GLY A 805 1.20 -31.90 -41.21
CA GLY A 805 1.89 -32.94 -41.95
C GLY A 805 1.26 -34.33 -41.78
N VAL A 806 0.89 -34.68 -40.56
CA VAL A 806 0.17 -35.93 -40.27
C VAL A 806 -1.19 -35.94 -40.96
N VAL A 807 -1.95 -34.85 -40.91
CA VAL A 807 -3.24 -34.73 -41.60
C VAL A 807 -3.06 -34.90 -43.12
N ILE A 808 -2.06 -34.25 -43.72
CA ILE A 808 -1.76 -34.38 -45.15
C ILE A 808 -1.37 -35.82 -45.48
N ALA A 809 -0.54 -36.47 -44.65
CA ALA A 809 -0.16 -37.86 -44.84
C ALA A 809 -1.38 -38.82 -44.78
N ILE A 810 -2.30 -38.60 -43.84
CA ILE A 810 -3.56 -39.36 -43.74
C ILE A 810 -4.42 -39.15 -44.97
N VAL A 811 -4.57 -37.90 -45.42
CA VAL A 811 -5.35 -37.60 -46.64
C VAL A 811 -4.72 -38.25 -47.87
N ALA A 812 -3.40 -38.17 -48.02
CA ALA A 812 -2.68 -38.82 -49.11
C ALA A 812 -2.80 -40.35 -49.05
N TYR A 813 -2.73 -40.95 -47.87
CA TYR A 813 -2.94 -42.38 -47.67
C TYR A 813 -4.36 -42.82 -48.08
N VAL A 814 -5.38 -42.10 -47.61
CA VAL A 814 -6.77 -42.40 -47.96
C VAL A 814 -7.01 -42.18 -49.43
N TYR A 815 -6.42 -41.14 -50.04
CA TYR A 815 -6.51 -40.89 -51.48
C TYR A 815 -5.86 -42.06 -52.30
N ASN A 816 -4.61 -42.44 -51.91
CA ASN A 816 -3.94 -43.56 -52.62
C ASN A 816 -4.71 -44.89 -52.51
N LYS A 817 -5.25 -45.14 -51.28
CA LYS A 817 -6.06 -46.39 -51.09
C LYS A 817 -7.37 -46.32 -51.86
N ARG A 818 -7.99 -45.17 -52.02
CA ARG A 818 -9.14 -45.00 -52.92
C ARG A 818 -8.78 -45.18 -54.40
N VAL A 819 -7.63 -44.68 -54.84
CA VAL A 819 -7.14 -44.83 -56.18
C VAL A 819 -6.83 -46.30 -56.48
N GLU A 820 -6.22 -47.05 -55.56
CA GLU A 820 -6.01 -48.50 -55.68
C GLU A 820 -7.33 -49.25 -55.78
N GLN A 821 -8.31 -48.93 -54.94
CA GLN A 821 -9.64 -49.60 -55.03
C GLN A 821 -10.33 -49.33 -56.35
N VAL A 822 -10.20 -48.12 -56.91
CA VAL A 822 -10.78 -47.72 -58.19
C VAL A 822 -10.07 -48.52 -59.31
N ARG A 823 -8.72 -48.57 -59.29
CA ARG A 823 -7.92 -49.37 -60.25
C ARG A 823 -8.26 -50.85 -60.20
N TYR A 824 -8.39 -51.40 -58.97
CA TYR A 824 -8.76 -52.81 -58.81
C TYR A 824 -10.16 -53.09 -59.41
N ARG A 825 -11.14 -52.26 -59.19
CA ARG A 825 -12.50 -52.33 -59.73
C ARG A 825 -12.51 -52.18 -61.25
N GLU A 826 -11.68 -51.35 -61.84
CA GLU A 826 -11.57 -51.17 -63.30
C GLU A 826 -10.88 -52.38 -63.90
N THR A 827 -9.84 -52.92 -63.25
CA THR A 827 -9.18 -54.16 -63.73
C THR A 827 -10.14 -55.33 -63.69
N GLU A 828 -10.92 -55.52 -62.60
CA GLU A 828 -11.91 -56.57 -62.49
C GLU A 828 -13.04 -56.42 -63.54
N ARG A 829 -13.48 -55.22 -63.87
CA ARG A 829 -14.45 -54.93 -64.91
C ARG A 829 -13.93 -55.27 -66.32
N LEU A 830 -12.65 -55.13 -66.58
CA LEU A 830 -12.00 -55.47 -67.83
C LEU A 830 -11.79 -56.95 -68.02
N TYR A 831 -11.32 -57.65 -66.96
CA TYR A 831 -10.96 -59.08 -67.03
C TYR A 831 -12.16 -60.03 -67.01
N ARG A 832 -13.21 -59.76 -66.21
CA ARG A 832 -14.37 -60.66 -66.15
C ARG A 832 -15.10 -60.85 -67.43
N PRO A 833 -15.42 -59.85 -68.28
CA PRO A 833 -16.04 -60.04 -69.57
C PRO A 833 -15.16 -60.74 -70.55
N ILE A 834 -13.84 -60.54 -70.52
CA ILE A 834 -12.85 -61.18 -71.38
C ILE A 834 -12.72 -62.66 -71.01
N GLU A 835 -12.63 -62.96 -69.70
CA GLU A 835 -12.55 -64.34 -69.17
C GLU A 835 -13.86 -65.12 -69.50
N ALA A 836 -15.02 -64.51 -69.41
CA ALA A 836 -16.26 -65.09 -69.79
C ALA A 836 -16.35 -65.37 -71.29
N ALA A 837 -15.84 -64.45 -72.13
CA ALA A 837 -15.75 -64.64 -73.57
C ALA A 837 -14.80 -65.77 -74.02
N LEU A 838 -13.72 -65.97 -73.26
CA LEU A 838 -12.76 -67.05 -73.47
C LEU A 838 -13.29 -68.43 -73.08
N LYS A 839 -14.16 -68.52 -72.07
CA LYS A 839 -14.78 -69.83 -71.65
C LYS A 839 -15.88 -70.29 -72.52
N ASP A 840 -16.64 -69.41 -73.21
CA ASP A 840 -17.87 -69.74 -73.93
C ASP A 840 -17.75 -69.83 -75.48
N SER A 841 -16.55 -69.76 -76.11
CA SER A 841 -16.36 -69.71 -77.54
C SER A 841 -15.33 -70.71 -78.04
N PRO A 842 -15.75 -71.79 -78.68
CA PRO A 842 -14.84 -72.78 -79.27
C PRO A 842 -14.28 -72.37 -80.66
N ASP A 843 -14.69 -71.27 -81.23
CA ASP A 843 -14.23 -70.81 -82.59
C ASP A 843 -13.37 -69.57 -82.51
N PRO A 844 -12.13 -69.55 -83.01
CA PRO A 844 -11.22 -68.42 -82.91
C PRO A 844 -11.71 -67.13 -83.58
N GLY A 845 -12.51 -67.21 -84.62
CA GLY A 845 -13.07 -66.06 -85.32
C GLY A 845 -14.17 -65.32 -84.55
N ALA A 846 -15.07 -66.07 -83.95
CA ALA A 846 -16.14 -65.57 -83.13
C ALA A 846 -15.63 -64.95 -81.82
N LEU A 847 -14.49 -65.47 -81.28
CA LEU A 847 -13.80 -64.91 -80.11
C LEU A 847 -13.19 -63.56 -80.41
N GLN A 848 -12.57 -63.38 -81.55
CA GLN A 848 -11.94 -62.10 -81.95
C GLN A 848 -12.98 -60.98 -82.14
N GLU A 849 -14.12 -61.28 -82.73
CA GLU A 849 -15.24 -60.33 -82.90
C GLU A 849 -15.88 -59.97 -81.59
N ARG A 850 -16.06 -60.87 -80.62
CA ARG A 850 -16.57 -60.59 -79.32
C ARG A 850 -15.62 -59.74 -78.48
N ILE A 851 -14.33 -59.99 -78.51
CA ILE A 851 -13.29 -59.23 -77.86
C ILE A 851 -13.26 -57.83 -78.44
N GLN A 852 -13.32 -57.68 -79.76
CA GLN A 852 -13.34 -56.33 -80.36
C GLN A 852 -14.61 -55.55 -79.99
N ASN A 853 -15.76 -56.18 -79.86
CA ASN A 853 -17.02 -55.58 -79.48
C ASN A 853 -17.00 -55.16 -78.01
N ILE A 854 -16.38 -55.95 -77.13
CA ILE A 854 -16.14 -55.55 -75.67
C ILE A 854 -15.20 -54.33 -75.58
N LEU A 855 -14.12 -54.37 -76.36
CA LEU A 855 -13.17 -53.21 -76.38
C LEU A 855 -13.77 -51.93 -76.96
N ARG A 856 -14.61 -52.04 -78.05
CA ARG A 856 -15.36 -50.89 -78.64
C ARG A 856 -16.40 -50.35 -77.67
N THR A 857 -17.09 -51.22 -76.96
CA THR A 857 -18.08 -50.80 -75.96
C THR A 857 -17.40 -50.09 -74.76
N GLN A 858 -16.26 -50.57 -74.35
CA GLN A 858 -15.48 -49.96 -73.33
C GLN A 858 -14.82 -48.60 -73.73
N GLN A 859 -14.39 -48.51 -74.96
CA GLN A 859 -13.87 -47.31 -75.54
C GLN A 859 -14.93 -46.19 -75.62
N ARG A 860 -16.15 -46.52 -76.00
CA ARG A 860 -17.30 -45.59 -75.97
C ARG A 860 -17.68 -45.18 -74.54
N TYR A 861 -17.52 -46.10 -73.58
CA TYR A 861 -17.75 -45.78 -72.17
C TYR A 861 -16.65 -44.87 -71.59
N ARG A 862 -15.41 -45.08 -72.04
CA ARG A 862 -14.31 -44.15 -71.65
C ARG A 862 -14.54 -42.76 -72.27
N GLU A 863 -14.87 -42.67 -73.52
CA GLU A 863 -15.18 -41.40 -74.20
C GLU A 863 -16.39 -40.64 -73.53
N SER A 864 -17.38 -41.43 -73.07
CA SER A 864 -18.49 -40.87 -72.29
C SER A 864 -18.10 -40.40 -70.91
N GLN A 865 -17.23 -41.15 -70.20
CA GLN A 865 -16.71 -40.77 -68.92
C GLN A 865 -15.77 -39.55 -69.00
N GLU A 866 -14.92 -39.47 -69.99
CA GLU A 866 -14.05 -38.26 -70.23
C GLU A 866 -14.88 -37.04 -70.55
N LYS A 867 -16.03 -37.13 -71.25
CA LYS A 867 -16.96 -36.03 -71.43
C LYS A 867 -17.62 -35.60 -70.09
N THR A 868 -18.01 -36.53 -69.26
CA THR A 868 -18.62 -36.28 -67.94
C THR A 868 -17.61 -35.69 -67.00
N VAL A 869 -16.35 -36.14 -67.00
CA VAL A 869 -15.25 -35.60 -66.20
C VAL A 869 -14.86 -34.16 -66.67
N GLU A 870 -14.98 -33.87 -67.97
CA GLU A 870 -14.74 -32.54 -68.47
C GLU A 870 -15.89 -31.59 -68.19
N GLU A 871 -17.13 -32.07 -68.13
CA GLU A 871 -18.30 -31.30 -67.65
C GLU A 871 -18.23 -31.05 -66.10
N ASP A 872 -17.84 -32.08 -65.33
CA ASP A 872 -17.61 -31.90 -63.90
C ASP A 872 -16.42 -30.98 -63.61
N LYS A 873 -15.30 -31.05 -64.36
CA LYS A 873 -14.21 -30.04 -64.24
C LYS A 873 -14.67 -28.67 -64.65
N LYS A 874 -15.55 -28.46 -65.61
CA LYS A 874 -16.16 -27.17 -65.92
C LYS A 874 -17.15 -26.71 -64.86
N GLN A 875 -17.86 -27.58 -64.16
CA GLN A 875 -18.69 -27.27 -63.00
C GLN A 875 -17.86 -26.96 -61.76
N VAL A 876 -16.77 -27.69 -61.48
CA VAL A 876 -15.83 -27.42 -60.36
C VAL A 876 -15.06 -26.13 -60.61
N ALA A 877 -14.64 -25.82 -61.84
CA ALA A 877 -14.00 -24.56 -62.18
C ALA A 877 -14.96 -23.35 -62.13
N ARG A 878 -16.27 -23.56 -62.25
CA ARG A 878 -17.30 -22.52 -61.98
C ARG A 878 -17.62 -22.36 -60.48
N LYS A 879 -17.34 -23.37 -59.63
CA LYS A 879 -17.49 -23.30 -58.15
C LYS A 879 -16.28 -22.75 -57.42
N SER A 880 -15.09 -22.67 -58.06
CA SER A 880 -13.86 -22.19 -57.41
C SER A 880 -13.62 -20.66 -57.52
N ASN A 881 -14.50 -19.93 -58.18
CA ASN A 881 -14.51 -18.45 -58.15
C ASN A 881 -15.66 -17.97 -57.27
N GLY A 882 -15.39 -17.89 -55.93
CA GLY A 882 -16.03 -16.99 -55.01
C GLY A 882 -17.51 -17.18 -54.72
N ASP A 883 -17.86 -18.13 -53.87
CA ASP A 883 -19.04 -17.91 -53.05
C ASP A 883 -18.73 -18.39 -51.61
N ILE A 884 -18.37 -17.43 -50.75
CA ILE A 884 -18.49 -17.58 -49.30
C ILE A 884 -19.97 -17.94 -49.11
N SER A 885 -20.28 -19.09 -48.52
CA SER A 885 -21.66 -19.55 -48.23
C SER A 885 -22.47 -18.37 -47.67
N VAL A 886 -23.71 -18.24 -48.20
CA VAL A 886 -24.65 -17.20 -47.71
C VAL A 886 -24.73 -17.21 -46.20
N MET A 887 -24.68 -18.41 -45.57
CA MET A 887 -24.66 -18.54 -44.12
C MET A 887 -23.40 -17.96 -43.47
N SER A 888 -22.24 -18.13 -44.07
CA SER A 888 -20.99 -17.52 -43.52
C SER A 888 -21.05 -15.99 -43.52
N ARG A 889 -21.65 -15.37 -44.53
CA ARG A 889 -21.90 -13.94 -44.62
C ARG A 889 -22.94 -13.50 -43.57
N VAL A 890 -24.03 -14.25 -43.42
CA VAL A 890 -25.04 -14.01 -42.40
C VAL A 890 -24.44 -14.07 -41.03
N MET A 891 -23.65 -15.09 -40.69
CA MET A 891 -22.97 -15.23 -39.38
C MET A 891 -22.00 -14.10 -39.11
N ALA A 892 -21.23 -13.65 -40.10
CA ALA A 892 -20.30 -12.52 -39.97
C ALA A 892 -21.03 -11.18 -39.68
N VAL A 893 -22.17 -10.94 -40.28
CA VAL A 893 -23.01 -9.77 -40.04
C VAL A 893 -23.64 -9.85 -38.63
N MET A 894 -24.17 -11.02 -38.26
CA MET A 894 -24.76 -11.22 -36.94
C MET A 894 -23.72 -11.07 -35.84
N ALA A 895 -22.52 -11.59 -35.98
CA ALA A 895 -21.46 -11.43 -34.97
C ALA A 895 -21.10 -9.95 -34.68
N LYS A 896 -21.20 -9.09 -35.72
CA LYS A 896 -20.90 -7.66 -35.60
C LYS A 896 -22.07 -6.81 -35.12
N ARG A 897 -23.31 -7.21 -35.44
CA ARG A 897 -24.49 -6.36 -35.25
C ARG A 897 -25.61 -6.95 -34.41
N PHE A 898 -25.41 -8.09 -33.71
CA PHE A 898 -26.47 -8.69 -32.91
C PHE A 898 -26.97 -7.76 -31.78
N SER A 899 -26.10 -6.88 -31.26
CA SER A 899 -26.39 -5.90 -30.18
C SER A 899 -27.17 -4.68 -30.67
N ASP A 900 -27.28 -4.48 -31.98
CA ASP A 900 -28.01 -3.36 -32.56
C ASP A 900 -29.53 -3.61 -32.50
N PRO A 901 -30.28 -2.87 -31.67
CA PRO A 901 -31.72 -3.13 -31.49
C PRO A 901 -32.54 -2.82 -32.75
N THR A 902 -31.98 -2.06 -33.70
CA THR A 902 -32.67 -1.68 -34.94
C THR A 902 -32.50 -2.72 -36.04
N LEU A 903 -31.57 -3.70 -35.90
CA LEU A 903 -31.30 -4.71 -36.89
C LEU A 903 -32.56 -5.55 -37.19
N ASN A 904 -33.08 -5.40 -38.39
CA ASN A 904 -34.24 -6.08 -38.90
C ASN A 904 -33.91 -6.97 -40.14
N VAL A 905 -34.92 -7.67 -40.67
CA VAL A 905 -34.76 -8.59 -41.80
C VAL A 905 -34.24 -7.92 -43.06
N GLN A 906 -34.68 -6.67 -43.33
CA GLN A 906 -34.23 -5.92 -44.49
C GLN A 906 -32.79 -5.54 -44.37
N GLN A 907 -32.38 -4.98 -43.23
CA GLN A 907 -31.01 -4.57 -42.96
C GLN A 907 -30.02 -5.75 -42.98
N LEU A 908 -30.46 -6.94 -42.52
CA LEU A 908 -29.66 -8.15 -42.58
C LEU A 908 -29.49 -8.61 -44.02
N ALA A 909 -30.56 -8.60 -44.85
CA ALA A 909 -30.52 -8.96 -46.25
C ALA A 909 -29.62 -8.01 -47.05
N ASP A 910 -29.74 -6.70 -46.83
CA ASP A 910 -28.92 -5.66 -47.45
C ASP A 910 -27.43 -5.83 -47.08
N ALA A 911 -27.12 -6.07 -45.81
CA ALA A 911 -25.76 -6.28 -45.34
C ALA A 911 -25.12 -7.58 -45.85
N VAL A 912 -25.91 -8.60 -46.16
CA VAL A 912 -25.47 -9.86 -46.78
C VAL A 912 -25.40 -9.76 -48.30
N GLY A 913 -26.06 -8.75 -48.90
CA GLY A 913 -26.08 -8.51 -50.33
C GLY A 913 -26.99 -9.46 -51.12
N ILE A 914 -28.15 -9.86 -50.56
CA ILE A 914 -29.14 -10.73 -51.18
C ILE A 914 -30.57 -10.22 -50.91
N SER A 915 -31.55 -10.73 -51.71
CA SER A 915 -32.95 -10.37 -51.47
C SER A 915 -33.50 -10.96 -50.15
N ARG A 916 -34.52 -10.33 -49.55
CA ARG A 916 -35.22 -10.90 -48.38
C ARG A 916 -35.74 -12.31 -48.58
N SER A 917 -36.26 -12.61 -49.80
CA SER A 917 -36.75 -13.92 -50.15
C SER A 917 -35.64 -14.96 -50.21
N ASP A 918 -34.50 -14.61 -50.76
CA ASP A 918 -33.34 -15.52 -50.86
C ASP A 918 -32.68 -15.74 -49.51
N LEU A 919 -32.58 -14.69 -48.66
CA LEU A 919 -32.13 -14.83 -47.29
C LEU A 919 -33.06 -15.73 -46.47
N HIS A 920 -34.37 -15.58 -46.66
CA HIS A 920 -35.36 -16.42 -45.96
C HIS A 920 -35.25 -17.90 -46.42
N LYS A 921 -35.16 -18.14 -47.71
CA LYS A 921 -34.97 -19.47 -48.28
C LYS A 921 -33.66 -20.12 -47.81
N ALA A 922 -32.58 -19.38 -47.82
CA ALA A 922 -31.27 -19.87 -47.36
C ALA A 922 -31.32 -20.29 -45.88
N LEU A 923 -31.89 -19.44 -44.99
CA LEU A 923 -32.01 -19.75 -43.57
C LEU A 923 -33.02 -20.89 -43.32
N GLN A 924 -34.10 -20.96 -44.06
CA GLN A 924 -35.05 -22.06 -43.95
C GLN A 924 -34.44 -23.39 -44.37
N THR A 925 -33.57 -23.39 -45.41
CA THR A 925 -32.90 -24.59 -45.93
C THR A 925 -31.76 -25.04 -45.01
N GLU A 926 -30.93 -24.10 -44.48
CA GLU A 926 -29.73 -24.44 -43.73
C GLU A 926 -29.96 -24.57 -42.21
N VAL A 927 -30.92 -23.79 -41.63
CA VAL A 927 -31.14 -23.73 -40.17
C VAL A 927 -32.57 -24.14 -39.79
N GLY A 928 -33.47 -24.28 -40.75
CA GLY A 928 -34.87 -24.65 -40.51
C GLY A 928 -35.75 -23.57 -39.90
N THR A 929 -35.26 -22.30 -39.82
CA THR A 929 -35.97 -21.21 -39.18
C THR A 929 -36.10 -19.97 -40.06
N GLY A 930 -37.18 -19.19 -39.88
CA GLY A 930 -37.35 -17.94 -40.60
C GLY A 930 -36.38 -16.85 -40.10
N THR A 931 -36.08 -15.87 -40.97
CA THR A 931 -35.04 -14.84 -40.69
C THR A 931 -35.27 -14.08 -39.39
N THR A 932 -36.48 -13.70 -39.04
CA THR A 932 -36.80 -12.98 -37.78
C THR A 932 -36.54 -13.86 -36.56
N GLN A 933 -36.88 -15.17 -36.69
CA GLN A 933 -36.61 -16.12 -35.62
C GLN A 933 -35.12 -16.36 -35.44
N PHE A 934 -34.40 -16.47 -36.58
CA PHE A 934 -32.94 -16.62 -36.55
C PHE A 934 -32.22 -15.46 -35.82
N ILE A 935 -32.56 -14.21 -36.12
CA ILE A 935 -32.00 -13.04 -35.44
C ILE A 935 -32.28 -13.11 -33.93
N ARG A 936 -33.52 -13.41 -33.55
CA ARG A 936 -33.91 -13.55 -32.15
C ARG A 936 -33.14 -14.66 -31.45
N ASP A 937 -33.07 -15.84 -32.08
CA ASP A 937 -32.42 -17.00 -31.50
C ASP A 937 -30.93 -16.82 -31.33
N TYR A 938 -30.27 -16.14 -32.28
CA TYR A 938 -28.86 -15.76 -32.16
C TYR A 938 -28.62 -14.80 -30.97
N ARG A 939 -29.46 -13.79 -30.78
CA ARG A 939 -29.42 -12.88 -29.63
C ARG A 939 -29.61 -13.60 -28.30
N LEU A 940 -30.53 -14.56 -28.23
CA LEU A 940 -30.75 -15.38 -27.04
C LEU A 940 -29.57 -16.30 -26.74
N ASP A 941 -28.91 -16.86 -27.73
CA ASP A 941 -27.71 -17.68 -27.56
C ASP A 941 -26.52 -16.85 -27.04
N MET A 942 -26.39 -15.59 -27.51
CA MET A 942 -25.41 -14.64 -26.98
C MET A 942 -25.74 -14.22 -25.55
N ALA A 943 -27.02 -14.01 -25.23
CA ALA A 943 -27.44 -13.71 -23.85
C ALA A 943 -27.12 -14.86 -22.90
N ARG A 944 -27.34 -16.11 -23.34
CA ARG A 944 -26.97 -17.29 -22.54
C ARG A 944 -25.49 -17.34 -22.25
N ARG A 945 -24.63 -17.09 -23.24
CA ARG A 945 -23.18 -17.02 -23.04
C ARG A 945 -22.79 -15.92 -22.04
N PHE A 946 -23.38 -14.73 -22.15
CA PHE A 946 -23.14 -13.64 -21.21
C PHE A 946 -23.58 -13.97 -19.78
N ILE A 947 -24.60 -14.80 -19.61
CA ILE A 947 -25.05 -15.27 -18.29
C ILE A 947 -24.12 -16.39 -17.77
N GLU A 948 -23.69 -17.32 -18.64
CA GLU A 948 -22.82 -18.45 -18.28
C GLU A 948 -21.37 -18.00 -17.99
N ASP A 949 -20.83 -17.00 -18.70
CA ASP A 949 -19.46 -16.49 -18.57
C ASP A 949 -19.22 -15.68 -17.28
N ASN A 950 -20.18 -15.72 -16.34
CA ASN A 950 -20.05 -15.15 -14.97
C ASN A 950 -19.45 -13.72 -14.94
N VAL A 951 -19.82 -12.89 -15.90
CA VAL A 951 -19.53 -11.45 -15.84
C VAL A 951 -20.40 -10.88 -14.74
N ALA A 952 -19.87 -11.02 -13.51
CA ALA A 952 -20.51 -10.77 -12.26
C ALA A 952 -21.21 -9.40 -12.25
N GLU A 953 -22.39 -9.36 -11.65
CA GLU A 953 -23.15 -8.19 -11.22
C GLU A 953 -23.95 -7.42 -12.28
N ARG A 954 -24.12 -7.89 -13.52
CA ARG A 954 -25.04 -7.22 -14.44
C ARG A 954 -26.47 -7.69 -14.25
N ASN A 955 -27.36 -6.73 -14.04
CA ASN A 955 -28.80 -6.96 -13.98
C ASN A 955 -29.26 -7.62 -15.30
N ILE A 956 -30.16 -8.61 -15.25
CA ILE A 956 -30.75 -9.29 -16.42
C ILE A 956 -31.33 -8.29 -17.42
N THR A 957 -31.82 -7.17 -16.94
CA THR A 957 -32.29 -6.04 -17.76
C THR A 957 -31.16 -5.46 -18.63
N GLU A 958 -29.98 -5.33 -18.09
CA GLU A 958 -28.81 -4.83 -18.83
C GLU A 958 -28.34 -5.82 -19.90
N ILE A 959 -28.36 -7.12 -19.60
CA ILE A 959 -28.05 -8.17 -20.59
C ILE A 959 -29.04 -8.13 -21.74
N ALA A 960 -30.33 -7.95 -21.46
CA ALA A 960 -31.36 -7.84 -22.51
C ALA A 960 -31.04 -6.71 -23.51
N TYR A 961 -30.73 -5.52 -23.01
CA TYR A 961 -30.36 -4.37 -23.85
C TYR A 961 -29.05 -4.62 -24.60
N ARG A 962 -28.05 -5.21 -23.95
CA ARG A 962 -26.75 -5.51 -24.55
C ARG A 962 -26.82 -6.49 -25.72
N VAL A 963 -27.78 -7.41 -25.72
CA VAL A 963 -27.98 -8.33 -26.84
C VAL A 963 -29.02 -7.83 -27.85
N GLY A 964 -29.45 -6.58 -27.75
CA GLY A 964 -30.29 -5.93 -28.72
C GLY A 964 -31.80 -6.12 -28.56
N PHE A 965 -32.29 -6.42 -27.35
CA PHE A 965 -33.72 -6.40 -27.04
C PHE A 965 -34.11 -5.02 -26.48
N ASN A 966 -35.21 -4.46 -26.95
CA ASN A 966 -35.75 -3.16 -26.47
C ASN A 966 -36.65 -3.32 -25.25
N ASP A 967 -37.13 -4.54 -24.96
CA ASP A 967 -38.04 -4.83 -23.85
C ASP A 967 -37.54 -6.04 -23.06
N PRO A 968 -37.09 -5.83 -21.81
CA PRO A 968 -36.60 -6.89 -20.92
C PRO A 968 -37.64 -7.94 -20.54
N LYS A 969 -38.93 -7.57 -20.52
CA LYS A 969 -40.02 -8.53 -20.26
C LYS A 969 -40.22 -9.45 -21.45
N TYR A 970 -40.18 -8.91 -22.66
CA TYR A 970 -40.19 -9.69 -23.89
C TYR A 970 -38.99 -10.61 -24.01
N PHE A 971 -37.81 -10.11 -23.70
CA PHE A 971 -36.56 -10.88 -23.62
C PHE A 971 -36.72 -12.08 -22.66
N THR A 972 -37.16 -11.84 -21.42
CA THR A 972 -37.32 -12.90 -20.41
C THR A 972 -38.27 -13.99 -20.91
N ARG A 973 -39.40 -13.62 -21.53
CA ARG A 973 -40.36 -14.57 -22.10
C ARG A 973 -39.74 -15.41 -23.24
N CYS A 974 -39.07 -14.79 -24.17
CA CYS A 974 -38.39 -15.48 -25.28
C CYS A 974 -37.26 -16.38 -24.79
N PHE A 975 -36.46 -15.95 -23.80
CA PHE A 975 -35.39 -16.73 -23.21
C PHE A 975 -35.94 -17.97 -22.50
N THR A 976 -36.96 -17.81 -21.68
CA THR A 976 -37.62 -18.94 -21.00
C THR A 976 -38.24 -19.92 -21.98
N GLN A 977 -38.87 -19.43 -23.06
CA GLN A 977 -39.47 -20.28 -24.11
C GLN A 977 -38.37 -21.10 -24.85
N LYS A 978 -37.17 -20.51 -25.07
CA LYS A 978 -36.11 -21.19 -25.80
C LYS A 978 -35.33 -22.18 -24.92
N PHE A 979 -35.04 -21.82 -23.69
CA PHE A 979 -34.13 -22.56 -22.81
C PHE A 979 -34.83 -23.27 -21.63
N GLY A 980 -36.16 -23.18 -21.52
CA GLY A 980 -36.95 -23.88 -20.50
C GLY A 980 -36.87 -23.25 -19.08
N THR A 981 -35.95 -22.29 -18.84
CA THR A 981 -35.76 -21.66 -17.53
C THR A 981 -35.58 -20.16 -17.68
N ALA A 982 -35.99 -19.40 -16.66
CA ALA A 982 -35.87 -17.94 -16.68
C ALA A 982 -34.38 -17.51 -16.68
N PRO A 983 -34.02 -16.35 -17.30
CA PRO A 983 -32.62 -15.85 -17.34
C PRO A 983 -31.99 -15.70 -15.97
N SER A 984 -32.77 -15.36 -14.94
CA SER A 984 -32.30 -15.23 -13.54
C SER A 984 -31.90 -16.57 -12.92
N SER A 985 -32.50 -17.67 -13.37
CA SER A 985 -32.19 -19.03 -12.90
C SER A 985 -30.99 -19.64 -13.61
N TYR A 986 -30.56 -19.06 -14.73
CA TYR A 986 -29.34 -19.44 -15.45
C TYR A 986 -28.07 -18.87 -14.81
N LYS A 987 -28.23 -17.98 -13.82
CA LYS A 987 -27.12 -17.38 -13.04
C LYS A 987 -26.76 -18.38 -11.94
N LYS A 988 -25.80 -19.24 -12.22
CA LYS A 988 -25.14 -20.06 -11.20
C LYS A 988 -23.93 -19.35 -10.66
#